data_f42cd5d014b979f0eb8b3145ece7b040
#
_entry.id   f42cd5d014b979f0eb8b3145ece7b040
#
_cell.length_a   1.000
_cell.length_b   1.000
_cell.length_c   1.000
_cell.angle_alpha   90.00
_cell.angle_beta   90.00
_cell.angle_gamma   90.00
#
_symmetry.space_group_name_H-M   'P 1'
#
loop_
_entity.id
_entity.type
_entity.pdbx_description
1 polymer ?
#
loop_
_entity_poly.entity_id
_entity_poly.type
_entity_poly.pdbx_seq_one_letter_code
_entity_poly.pdbx_strand_id
1 'polypeptide(L)'
;MKKQLLIIIVIAAAICQALASERTIINPEHIYQSMPDRLWTDSVTMSDTATVFHLHYLKRYADVFFFSHETCLRDMKGRTYPLRQIISDYGLQPDEPRPFEDIGKNAFDVQFVFPPLPADVTEVDMIDHQYYNQGIFGIRLDGNPLPPFQLPKDVEGRLKEIMAVQDTLPKVDYRFGWATIKGHLMDYRPGMCSQITLELRHPSLSPSQGDTLSTQVSSTGDFTFRLPVAHITPVSLTFDPRQRGMSIVYVGPDTETEVYFNMREINYRYMNNKTNNNTILYVTKGPLAQLANELNEHLSFYNIDFIVKYFANIFKNEEEMNRYIEIRAMPPTRQLELRMAELDTMKVEEQWSPALKELVRLYWQMQTVMRIKTDPPMELENEAKESPIAKEKLIAWQRDAVVAELEAYERLLNDPKLVYCTDLWDFFKYNINVNTIFPAFIERERTVWKLREQMSNQFGLLNADDIAETLANLPPAYRQLVLTWQDKYREEHDRLAAKEIVGDTLQGIPNSQIFQMLCERYRGHTIFVTFWQEYIPYFVRSVVLPLQQELADLDIVWVNVYNCHWKLNPTGWSTAYRLRYFTKLQGEHYYYNMSSSAENNYYDFSSNAEWIKELNKTMGITKSTEAYCIVSPDGRIVRNSDSAPNPSRWIHRDFLGIRHCLLQTAKPKIANN
;
A
#
# COMPACT_ATOMS: atom_id res chain seq x y z
N MET A 1 75.98 -17.75 2.93
CA MET A 1 74.81 -18.20 3.74
C MET A 1 73.94 -17.08 4.28
N LYS A 2 74.46 -16.08 5.05
CA LYS A 2 73.58 -15.03 5.62
C LYS A 2 72.79 -14.19 4.59
N LYS A 3 73.37 -13.85 3.41
CA LYS A 3 72.67 -13.13 2.34
C LYS A 3 71.59 -13.98 1.65
N GLN A 4 71.79 -15.26 1.48
CA GLN A 4 70.78 -16.13 0.88
C GLN A 4 69.62 -16.41 1.85
N LEU A 5 69.91 -16.48 3.15
CA LEU A 5 68.87 -16.63 4.17
C LEU A 5 67.95 -15.35 4.23
N LEU A 6 68.58 -14.16 4.10
CA LEU A 6 67.84 -12.88 4.12
C LEU A 6 66.96 -12.77 2.86
N ILE A 7 67.41 -13.19 1.67
CA ILE A 7 66.62 -13.21 0.44
C ILE A 7 65.46 -14.21 0.56
N ILE A 8 65.65 -15.38 1.15
CA ILE A 8 64.56 -16.35 1.38
C ILE A 8 63.57 -15.82 2.38
N ILE A 9 63.99 -15.14 3.43
CA ILE A 9 63.09 -14.50 4.44
C ILE A 9 62.31 -13.34 3.79
N VAL A 10 62.94 -12.52 2.94
CA VAL A 10 62.28 -11.44 2.22
C VAL A 10 61.30 -11.97 1.18
N ILE A 11 61.67 -13.04 0.46
CA ILE A 11 60.77 -13.71 -0.49
C ILE A 11 59.64 -14.44 0.26
N ALA A 12 59.89 -15.10 1.38
CA ALA A 12 58.87 -15.72 2.21
C ALA A 12 57.95 -14.66 2.85
N ALA A 13 58.48 -13.53 3.32
CA ALA A 13 57.69 -12.40 3.81
C ALA A 13 56.88 -11.74 2.65
N ALA A 14 57.44 -11.60 1.47
CA ALA A 14 56.73 -11.12 0.29
C ALA A 14 55.65 -12.10 -0.21
N ILE A 15 55.92 -13.42 -0.12
CA ILE A 15 54.93 -14.47 -0.41
C ILE A 15 53.85 -14.52 0.66
N CYS A 16 54.18 -14.34 1.95
CA CYS A 16 53.21 -14.22 3.05
C CYS A 16 52.38 -12.92 2.93
N GLN A 17 52.96 -11.82 2.44
CA GLN A 17 52.21 -10.60 2.09
C GLN A 17 51.39 -10.70 0.79
N ALA A 18 51.82 -11.60 -0.13
CA ALA A 18 51.12 -11.87 -1.38
C ALA A 18 50.04 -12.96 -1.28
N LEU A 19 49.89 -13.63 -0.16
CA LEU A 19 48.67 -14.36 0.20
C LEU A 19 47.67 -13.29 0.61
N ALA A 20 46.93 -12.74 -0.37
CA ALA A 20 45.82 -11.89 -0.16
C ALA A 20 45.00 -12.48 0.99
N SER A 21 44.84 -11.75 2.08
CA SER A 21 44.07 -12.23 3.22
C SER A 21 42.61 -12.21 2.81
N GLU A 22 42.17 -13.25 2.12
CA GLU A 22 40.79 -13.46 1.81
C GLU A 22 40.02 -13.77 3.09
N ARG A 23 39.01 -12.98 3.36
CA ARG A 23 38.13 -13.15 4.50
C ARG A 23 36.71 -13.35 4.01
N THR A 24 36.13 -14.48 4.39
CA THR A 24 34.72 -14.78 4.09
C THR A 24 33.89 -14.76 5.35
N ILE A 25 32.77 -14.06 5.29
CA ILE A 25 31.75 -13.99 6.33
C ILE A 25 30.54 -14.73 5.82
N ILE A 26 30.10 -15.72 6.55
CA ILE A 26 28.94 -16.56 6.21
C ILE A 26 27.71 -16.02 6.91
N ASN A 27 26.60 -15.92 6.16
CA ASN A 27 25.27 -15.45 6.63
C ASN A 27 25.36 -14.15 7.45
N PRO A 28 25.92 -13.05 6.88
CA PRO A 28 25.99 -11.79 7.60
C PRO A 28 24.60 -11.28 7.90
N GLU A 29 24.36 -10.92 9.17
CA GLU A 29 23.09 -10.33 9.57
C GLU A 29 22.96 -8.90 9.09
N HIS A 30 21.72 -8.45 8.87
CA HIS A 30 21.39 -7.07 8.48
C HIS A 30 20.15 -6.56 9.23
N ILE A 31 20.05 -5.23 9.34
CA ILE A 31 18.98 -4.58 10.09
C ILE A 31 17.66 -4.59 9.31
N TYR A 32 17.70 -4.18 8.04
CA TYR A 32 16.50 -3.96 7.24
C TYR A 32 16.77 -4.13 5.75
N GLN A 33 15.76 -4.60 5.02
CA GLN A 33 15.77 -4.70 3.57
C GLN A 33 14.54 -4.01 2.98
N SER A 34 14.75 -3.01 2.12
CA SER A 34 13.67 -2.27 1.46
C SER A 34 13.24 -2.84 0.11
N MET A 35 13.78 -3.97 -0.31
CA MET A 35 13.54 -4.56 -1.63
C MET A 35 12.13 -5.16 -1.79
N PRO A 36 11.57 -5.21 -3.03
CA PRO A 36 10.28 -5.83 -3.30
C PRO A 36 10.31 -7.34 -3.08
N ASP A 37 11.42 -7.96 -3.40
CA ASP A 37 11.67 -9.38 -3.31
C ASP A 37 12.65 -9.68 -2.19
N ARG A 38 12.81 -10.95 -1.86
CA ARG A 38 13.73 -11.36 -0.80
C ARG A 38 15.12 -11.61 -1.36
N LEU A 39 16.10 -11.03 -0.73
CA LEU A 39 17.51 -11.19 -1.07
C LEU A 39 18.28 -11.54 0.20
N TRP A 40 18.76 -12.78 0.30
CA TRP A 40 19.62 -13.21 1.42
C TRP A 40 21.08 -13.05 1.01
N THR A 41 21.87 -12.58 1.93
CA THR A 41 23.34 -12.58 1.78
C THR A 41 23.87 -13.87 2.38
N ASP A 42 24.19 -14.85 1.52
CA ASP A 42 24.72 -16.14 1.96
C ASP A 42 26.15 -16.00 2.47
N SER A 43 26.94 -15.18 1.80
CA SER A 43 28.28 -14.85 2.26
C SER A 43 28.83 -13.56 1.64
N VAL A 44 29.83 -12.99 2.29
CA VAL A 44 30.62 -11.88 1.76
C VAL A 44 32.08 -12.25 1.79
N THR A 45 32.71 -12.30 0.63
CA THR A 45 34.15 -12.56 0.47
C THR A 45 34.87 -11.23 0.22
N MET A 46 35.81 -10.89 1.08
CA MET A 46 36.62 -9.67 1.00
C MET A 46 38.06 -10.04 0.72
N SER A 47 38.63 -9.40 -0.29
CA SER A 47 40.04 -9.52 -0.68
C SER A 47 40.65 -8.15 -0.97
N ASP A 48 41.96 -8.10 -1.24
CA ASP A 48 42.64 -6.86 -1.61
C ASP A 48 42.21 -6.31 -2.98
N THR A 49 41.50 -7.11 -3.78
CA THR A 49 41.10 -6.74 -5.16
C THR A 49 39.62 -6.45 -5.28
N ALA A 50 38.78 -7.10 -4.47
CA ALA A 50 37.33 -7.00 -4.55
C ALA A 50 36.63 -7.39 -3.24
N THR A 51 35.41 -6.93 -3.08
CA THR A 51 34.41 -7.44 -2.12
C THR A 51 33.28 -8.05 -2.92
N VAL A 52 32.99 -9.33 -2.68
CA VAL A 52 31.98 -10.10 -3.43
C VAL A 52 30.86 -10.50 -2.45
N PHE A 53 29.67 -10.07 -2.75
CA PHE A 53 28.45 -10.50 -2.07
C PHE A 53 27.85 -11.67 -2.83
N HIS A 54 27.75 -12.82 -2.19
CA HIS A 54 27.03 -14.01 -2.70
C HIS A 54 25.61 -13.94 -2.15
N LEU A 55 24.65 -13.78 -3.06
CA LEU A 55 23.27 -13.46 -2.74
C LEU A 55 22.34 -14.54 -3.27
N HIS A 56 21.39 -14.97 -2.47
CA HIS A 56 20.27 -15.81 -2.89
C HIS A 56 19.02 -14.95 -3.08
N TYR A 57 18.50 -14.88 -4.29
CA TYR A 57 17.33 -14.09 -4.66
C TYR A 57 16.08 -14.98 -4.73
N LEU A 58 14.99 -14.53 -4.08
CA LEU A 58 13.69 -15.16 -4.18
C LEU A 58 12.63 -14.14 -4.64
N LYS A 59 12.11 -14.35 -5.84
CA LYS A 59 11.00 -13.58 -6.39
C LYS A 59 9.77 -13.67 -5.49
N ARG A 60 9.18 -12.52 -5.18
CA ARG A 60 7.91 -12.43 -4.44
C ARG A 60 6.90 -11.53 -5.13
N TYR A 61 7.28 -10.34 -5.50
CA TYR A 61 6.38 -9.31 -6.05
C TYR A 61 6.87 -8.68 -7.35
N ALA A 62 8.18 -8.60 -7.59
CA ALA A 62 8.70 -8.05 -8.82
C ALA A 62 8.51 -9.02 -10.00
N ASP A 63 8.29 -8.46 -11.18
CA ASP A 63 8.20 -9.23 -12.42
C ASP A 63 9.52 -9.22 -13.20
N VAL A 64 10.45 -8.35 -12.81
CA VAL A 64 11.78 -8.24 -13.39
C VAL A 64 12.85 -8.16 -12.31
N PHE A 65 14.00 -8.78 -12.60
CA PHE A 65 15.23 -8.55 -11.84
C PHE A 65 15.88 -7.28 -12.38
N PHE A 66 16.26 -6.39 -11.47
CA PHE A 66 16.93 -5.16 -11.84
C PHE A 66 17.79 -4.61 -10.70
N PHE A 67 19.01 -4.18 -11.07
CA PHE A 67 19.87 -3.33 -10.26
C PHE A 67 20.60 -2.33 -11.17
N SER A 68 20.70 -1.08 -10.73
CA SER A 68 21.37 -0.05 -11.52
C SER A 68 22.90 -0.06 -11.31
N HIS A 69 23.62 0.59 -12.21
CA HIS A 69 25.06 0.84 -12.04
C HIS A 69 25.35 1.80 -10.87
N GLU A 70 24.33 2.52 -10.38
CA GLU A 70 24.43 3.37 -9.19
C GLU A 70 24.31 2.58 -7.88
N THR A 71 24.09 1.26 -7.96
CA THR A 71 24.16 0.40 -6.77
C THR A 71 25.54 0.53 -6.14
N CYS A 72 25.58 0.80 -4.85
CA CYS A 72 26.84 0.94 -4.12
C CYS A 72 26.76 0.36 -2.70
N LEU A 73 27.91 0.05 -2.14
CA LEU A 73 28.04 -0.09 -0.70
C LEU A 73 28.34 1.28 -0.10
N ARG A 74 27.73 1.57 1.05
CA ARG A 74 28.00 2.76 1.87
C ARG A 74 28.42 2.32 3.25
N ASP A 75 29.58 2.73 3.71
CA ASP A 75 30.03 2.42 5.07
C ASP A 75 29.50 3.44 6.10
N MET A 76 29.77 3.17 7.38
CA MET A 76 29.36 4.02 8.49
C MET A 76 30.00 5.41 8.53
N LYS A 77 31.03 5.65 7.72
CA LYS A 77 31.69 6.96 7.53
C LYS A 77 31.15 7.71 6.32
N GLY A 78 30.15 7.11 5.61
CA GLY A 78 29.56 7.68 4.41
C GLY A 78 30.39 7.50 3.13
N ARG A 79 31.48 6.73 3.16
CA ARG A 79 32.25 6.39 1.96
C ARG A 79 31.45 5.41 1.11
N THR A 80 31.47 5.60 -0.21
CA THR A 80 30.72 4.76 -1.16
C THR A 80 31.66 3.91 -2.04
N TYR A 81 31.22 2.71 -2.35
CA TYR A 81 31.96 1.73 -3.16
C TYR A 81 30.98 1.23 -4.25
N PRO A 82 31.14 1.70 -5.52
CA PRO A 82 30.18 1.42 -6.58
C PRO A 82 30.18 -0.05 -7.01
N LEU A 83 29.03 -0.56 -7.45
CA LEU A 83 28.92 -1.87 -8.08
C LEU A 83 29.78 -1.91 -9.36
N ARG A 84 30.63 -2.92 -9.48
CA ARG A 84 31.48 -3.13 -10.66
C ARG A 84 30.88 -4.12 -11.64
N GLN A 85 30.27 -5.18 -11.11
CA GLN A 85 29.78 -6.28 -11.93
C GLN A 85 28.72 -7.10 -11.19
N ILE A 86 27.78 -7.66 -11.95
CA ILE A 86 26.88 -8.72 -11.53
C ILE A 86 27.35 -10.02 -12.22
N ILE A 87 27.55 -11.08 -11.44
CA ILE A 87 27.91 -12.40 -11.96
C ILE A 87 26.73 -13.34 -11.69
N SER A 88 26.22 -13.98 -12.74
CA SER A 88 25.12 -14.94 -12.65
C SER A 88 25.14 -15.88 -13.85
N ASP A 89 24.49 -17.05 -13.72
CA ASP A 89 24.28 -17.99 -14.82
C ASP A 89 23.32 -17.48 -15.90
N TYR A 90 22.65 -16.35 -15.63
CA TYR A 90 21.58 -15.79 -16.48
C TYR A 90 22.02 -14.56 -17.28
N GLY A 91 23.30 -14.21 -17.24
CA GLY A 91 23.85 -13.06 -17.97
C GLY A 91 23.26 -11.73 -17.52
N LEU A 92 22.92 -11.59 -16.24
CA LEU A 92 22.39 -10.37 -15.65
C LEU A 92 23.45 -9.25 -15.69
N GLN A 93 23.02 -8.04 -16.09
CA GLN A 93 23.88 -6.86 -16.14
C GLN A 93 23.25 -5.71 -15.37
N PRO A 94 24.05 -4.78 -14.80
CA PRO A 94 23.50 -3.52 -14.27
C PRO A 94 22.76 -2.75 -15.37
N ASP A 95 21.70 -2.04 -15.01
CA ASP A 95 20.83 -1.25 -15.90
C ASP A 95 19.97 -2.05 -16.90
N GLU A 96 20.09 -3.36 -16.94
CA GLU A 96 19.29 -4.21 -17.82
C GLU A 96 18.17 -4.92 -17.04
N PRO A 97 16.92 -4.47 -17.15
CA PRO A 97 15.78 -5.19 -16.58
C PRO A 97 15.66 -6.57 -17.24
N ARG A 98 15.73 -7.64 -16.45
CA ARG A 98 15.55 -9.01 -16.93
C ARG A 98 14.24 -9.58 -16.43
N PRO A 99 13.27 -9.88 -17.31
CA PRO A 99 12.02 -10.54 -16.93
C PRO A 99 12.29 -11.89 -16.27
N PHE A 100 11.57 -12.21 -15.21
CA PHE A 100 11.72 -13.52 -14.54
C PHE A 100 11.28 -14.69 -15.43
N GLU A 101 10.43 -14.44 -16.41
CA GLU A 101 10.06 -15.43 -17.42
C GLU A 101 11.30 -15.88 -18.24
N ASP A 102 12.21 -14.95 -18.55
CA ASP A 102 13.44 -15.25 -19.27
C ASP A 102 14.45 -16.00 -18.39
N ILE A 103 14.44 -15.74 -17.08
CA ILE A 103 15.26 -16.46 -16.11
C ILE A 103 14.72 -17.88 -15.91
N GLY A 104 13.40 -18.09 -16.03
CA GLY A 104 12.72 -19.38 -15.88
C GLY A 104 12.72 -19.94 -14.46
N LYS A 105 13.10 -19.14 -13.45
CA LYS A 105 13.17 -19.54 -12.05
C LYS A 105 12.66 -18.42 -11.13
N ASN A 106 12.05 -18.81 -10.02
CA ASN A 106 11.64 -17.89 -8.97
C ASN A 106 12.71 -17.67 -7.89
N ALA A 107 13.74 -18.52 -7.86
CA ALA A 107 14.88 -18.38 -6.95
C ALA A 107 16.17 -18.75 -7.66
N PHE A 108 17.23 -17.97 -7.42
CA PHE A 108 18.54 -18.18 -8.02
C PHE A 108 19.64 -17.44 -7.24
N ASP A 109 20.88 -17.84 -7.49
CA ASP A 109 22.05 -17.22 -6.89
C ASP A 109 22.65 -16.17 -7.83
N VAL A 110 23.16 -15.08 -7.22
CA VAL A 110 23.80 -13.99 -7.93
C VAL A 110 24.95 -13.42 -7.09
N GLN A 111 26.01 -12.96 -7.74
CA GLN A 111 27.13 -12.31 -7.05
C GLN A 111 27.23 -10.85 -7.47
N PHE A 112 27.38 -9.98 -6.49
CA PHE A 112 27.63 -8.57 -6.70
C PHE A 112 29.08 -8.26 -6.32
N VAL A 113 29.84 -7.72 -7.29
CA VAL A 113 31.26 -7.41 -7.13
C VAL A 113 31.45 -5.92 -6.95
N PHE A 114 32.07 -5.56 -5.83
CA PHE A 114 32.40 -4.18 -5.44
C PHE A 114 33.92 -4.00 -5.32
N PRO A 115 34.44 -2.74 -5.25
CA PRO A 115 35.81 -2.47 -4.86
C PRO A 115 36.19 -3.11 -3.53
N PRO A 116 37.49 -3.34 -3.27
CA PRO A 116 37.92 -3.82 -1.97
C PRO A 116 37.53 -2.83 -0.86
N LEU A 117 37.01 -3.35 0.25
CA LEU A 117 36.70 -2.55 1.41
C LEU A 117 37.93 -2.42 2.32
N PRO A 118 38.16 -1.22 2.89
CA PRO A 118 39.19 -1.05 3.93
C PRO A 118 38.96 -1.98 5.13
N ALA A 119 40.06 -2.41 5.77
CA ALA A 119 39.98 -3.35 6.89
C ALA A 119 39.22 -2.81 8.13
N ASP A 120 39.04 -1.48 8.22
CA ASP A 120 38.30 -0.82 9.29
C ASP A 120 36.78 -0.79 9.04
N VAL A 121 36.29 -1.31 7.90
CA VAL A 121 34.86 -1.39 7.59
C VAL A 121 34.28 -2.67 8.19
N THR A 122 33.45 -2.51 9.21
CA THR A 122 32.79 -3.61 9.91
C THR A 122 31.31 -3.74 9.59
N GLU A 123 30.76 -2.74 8.90
CA GLU A 123 29.34 -2.69 8.55
C GLU A 123 29.11 -1.79 7.33
N VAL A 124 28.18 -2.20 6.46
CA VAL A 124 27.82 -1.46 5.26
C VAL A 124 26.32 -1.49 5.00
N ASP A 125 25.85 -0.51 4.25
CA ASP A 125 24.56 -0.54 3.54
C ASP A 125 24.82 -0.84 2.08
N MET A 126 24.03 -1.71 1.46
CA MET A 126 23.95 -1.87 0.00
C MET A 126 22.74 -1.09 -0.49
N ILE A 127 22.94 -0.08 -1.34
CA ILE A 127 21.89 0.88 -1.73
C ILE A 127 21.87 1.00 -3.25
N ASP A 128 20.67 0.93 -3.83
CA ASP A 128 20.42 1.35 -5.20
C ASP A 128 19.61 2.65 -5.17
N HIS A 129 20.20 3.76 -5.56
CA HIS A 129 19.57 5.08 -5.48
C HIS A 129 18.56 5.35 -6.59
N GLN A 130 18.62 4.63 -7.70
CA GLN A 130 17.75 4.90 -8.85
C GLN A 130 16.34 4.34 -8.68
N TYR A 131 16.15 3.30 -7.88
CA TYR A 131 14.88 2.61 -7.84
C TYR A 131 14.36 2.31 -6.44
N TYR A 132 13.21 2.89 -6.11
CA TYR A 132 12.39 2.54 -4.94
C TYR A 132 13.12 2.51 -3.61
N ASN A 133 14.23 3.25 -3.46
CA ASN A 133 15.11 3.11 -2.30
C ASN A 133 15.45 1.63 -2.02
N GLN A 134 15.80 0.89 -3.06
CA GLN A 134 16.19 -0.51 -2.89
C GLN A 134 17.50 -0.57 -2.10
N GLY A 135 17.50 -1.35 -1.03
CA GLY A 135 18.69 -1.50 -0.24
C GLY A 135 18.60 -2.58 0.81
N ILE A 136 19.77 -3.00 1.27
CA ILE A 136 19.97 -3.83 2.46
C ILE A 136 20.82 -3.01 3.40
N PHE A 137 20.32 -2.74 4.59
CA PHE A 137 20.91 -1.80 5.53
C PHE A 137 21.46 -2.49 6.77
N GLY A 138 22.63 -2.07 7.19
CA GLY A 138 23.28 -2.58 8.39
C GLY A 138 23.83 -3.99 8.24
N ILE A 139 24.43 -4.32 7.10
CA ILE A 139 25.05 -5.63 6.84
C ILE A 139 26.33 -5.73 7.65
N ARG A 140 26.43 -6.74 8.54
CA ARG A 140 27.58 -6.96 9.40
C ARG A 140 28.72 -7.65 8.65
N LEU A 141 29.89 -7.02 8.64
CA LEU A 141 31.10 -7.54 7.99
C LEU A 141 32.21 -7.96 8.98
N ASP A 142 31.95 -7.88 10.29
CA ASP A 142 32.87 -8.31 11.34
C ASP A 142 32.65 -9.78 11.77
N GLY A 143 31.61 -10.44 11.24
CA GLY A 143 31.24 -11.81 11.60
C GLY A 143 30.51 -11.92 12.93
N ASN A 144 30.20 -10.78 13.58
CA ASN A 144 29.42 -10.76 14.81
C ASN A 144 27.92 -10.65 14.49
N PRO A 145 27.04 -11.24 15.30
CA PRO A 145 25.61 -11.03 15.18
C PRO A 145 25.25 -9.56 15.46
N LEU A 146 24.09 -9.14 15.00
CA LEU A 146 23.51 -7.87 15.42
C LEU A 146 23.36 -7.86 16.95
N PRO A 147 23.71 -6.76 17.62
CA PRO A 147 23.46 -6.64 19.06
C PRO A 147 21.95 -6.82 19.33
N PRO A 148 21.54 -7.40 20.45
CA PRO A 148 20.13 -7.53 20.79
C PRO A 148 19.40 -6.20 20.66
N PHE A 149 18.17 -6.23 20.10
CA PHE A 149 17.33 -5.04 20.03
C PHE A 149 17.01 -4.56 21.45
N GLN A 150 17.18 -3.27 21.69
CA GLN A 150 16.89 -2.65 22.97
C GLN A 150 16.17 -1.32 22.76
N LEU A 151 15.08 -1.12 23.49
CA LEU A 151 14.46 0.19 23.59
C LEU A 151 15.37 1.15 24.38
N PRO A 152 15.42 2.44 24.02
CA PRO A 152 15.97 3.46 24.88
C PRO A 152 15.34 3.37 26.29
N LYS A 153 16.13 3.53 27.34
CA LYS A 153 15.68 3.32 28.73
C LYS A 153 14.45 4.17 29.11
N ASP A 154 14.37 5.40 28.60
CA ASP A 154 13.24 6.28 28.83
C ASP A 154 11.98 5.80 28.09
N VAL A 155 12.12 5.28 26.86
CA VAL A 155 11.02 4.67 26.09
C VAL A 155 10.51 3.41 26.78
N GLU A 156 11.43 2.54 27.23
CA GLU A 156 11.11 1.33 27.96
C GLU A 156 10.40 1.64 29.30
N GLY A 157 10.83 2.70 30.00
CA GLY A 157 10.19 3.15 31.23
C GLY A 157 8.75 3.58 31.01
N ARG A 158 8.49 4.44 30.02
CA ARG A 158 7.13 4.89 29.64
C ARG A 158 6.24 3.72 29.20
N LEU A 159 6.79 2.79 28.44
CA LEU A 159 6.05 1.60 28.00
C LEU A 159 5.61 0.75 29.19
N LYS A 160 6.51 0.51 30.17
CA LYS A 160 6.18 -0.24 31.39
C LYS A 160 5.08 0.45 32.21
N GLU A 161 5.09 1.77 32.31
CA GLU A 161 4.05 2.53 32.99
C GLU A 161 2.68 2.35 32.30
N ILE A 162 2.64 2.46 30.95
CA ILE A 162 1.42 2.26 30.17
C ILE A 162 0.89 0.83 30.30
N MET A 163 1.76 -0.18 30.19
CA MET A 163 1.33 -1.59 30.23
C MET A 163 0.95 -2.03 31.66
N ALA A 164 1.28 -1.27 32.69
CA ALA A 164 0.84 -1.54 34.06
C ALA A 164 -0.61 -1.08 34.35
N VAL A 165 -1.21 -0.28 33.47
CA VAL A 165 -2.58 0.23 33.61
C VAL A 165 -3.56 -0.83 33.11
N GLN A 166 -4.71 -1.01 33.80
CA GLN A 166 -5.80 -1.84 33.35
C GLN A 166 -6.86 -0.96 32.66
N ASP A 167 -6.60 -0.59 31.41
CA ASP A 167 -7.49 0.24 30.64
C ASP A 167 -8.85 -0.43 30.38
N THR A 168 -9.89 0.39 30.36
CA THR A 168 -11.24 0.04 29.86
C THR A 168 -11.56 0.93 28.69
N LEU A 169 -12.44 0.48 27.77
CA LEU A 169 -12.91 1.36 26.71
C LEU A 169 -13.71 2.52 27.31
N PRO A 170 -13.28 3.77 27.11
CA PRO A 170 -13.99 4.92 27.68
C PRO A 170 -15.36 5.11 27.01
N LYS A 171 -16.24 5.84 27.66
CA LYS A 171 -17.43 6.37 27.00
C LYS A 171 -16.99 7.28 25.85
N VAL A 172 -17.65 7.16 24.69
CA VAL A 172 -17.31 8.00 23.54
C VAL A 172 -17.64 9.45 23.85
N ASP A 173 -16.61 10.29 23.77
CA ASP A 173 -16.72 11.76 23.90
C ASP A 173 -16.60 12.38 22.50
N TYR A 174 -17.70 12.98 22.05
CA TYR A 174 -17.77 13.65 20.75
C TYR A 174 -17.31 15.10 20.88
N ARG A 175 -16.02 15.30 20.73
CA ARG A 175 -15.36 16.61 20.77
C ARG A 175 -14.44 16.76 19.56
N PHE A 176 -14.59 17.87 18.83
CA PHE A 176 -13.68 18.18 17.73
C PHE A 176 -12.31 18.64 18.28
N GLY A 177 -11.24 18.20 17.64
CA GLY A 177 -9.90 18.66 17.92
C GLY A 177 -8.88 18.14 16.92
N TRP A 178 -7.65 18.54 17.08
CA TRP A 178 -6.53 18.10 16.25
C TRP A 178 -5.69 17.05 16.97
N ALA A 179 -5.58 15.88 16.36
CA ALA A 179 -4.68 14.83 16.83
C ALA A 179 -3.30 15.01 16.20
N THR A 180 -2.25 14.72 16.96
CA THR A 180 -0.87 14.68 16.48
C THR A 180 -0.29 13.30 16.73
N ILE A 181 0.34 12.71 15.72
CA ILE A 181 1.14 11.49 15.86
C ILE A 181 2.59 11.88 15.66
N LYS A 182 3.44 11.57 16.62
CA LYS A 182 4.90 11.65 16.50
C LYS A 182 5.47 10.24 16.50
N GLY A 183 6.31 9.95 15.55
CA GLY A 183 6.88 8.61 15.40
C GLY A 183 8.37 8.63 15.17
N HIS A 184 9.01 7.53 15.56
CA HIS A 184 10.42 7.29 15.38
C HIS A 184 10.68 5.88 14.87
N LEU A 185 11.53 5.76 13.84
CA LEU A 185 11.99 4.49 13.29
C LEU A 185 13.29 4.09 14.02
N MET A 186 13.23 3.05 14.81
CA MET A 186 14.41 2.58 15.58
C MET A 186 15.39 1.86 14.64
N ASP A 187 16.70 2.05 14.88
CA ASP A 187 17.76 1.58 14.00
C ASP A 187 17.68 2.14 12.57
N TYR A 188 17.01 3.30 12.39
CA TYR A 188 16.85 3.94 11.08
C TYR A 188 18.19 4.33 10.46
N ARG A 189 18.27 4.15 9.15
CA ARG A 189 19.36 4.65 8.31
C ARG A 189 18.82 5.42 7.13
N PRO A 190 19.44 6.54 6.74
CA PRO A 190 19.01 7.31 5.59
C PRO A 190 18.92 6.42 4.33
N GLY A 191 17.75 6.44 3.69
CA GLY A 191 17.45 5.60 2.53
C GLY A 191 16.61 4.35 2.83
N MET A 192 16.42 3.97 4.08
CA MET A 192 15.52 2.86 4.43
C MET A 192 14.06 3.13 4.03
N CYS A 193 13.62 4.35 4.28
CA CYS A 193 12.28 4.81 3.99
C CYS A 193 12.28 6.33 3.85
N SER A 194 11.64 6.85 2.84
CA SER A 194 11.51 8.30 2.62
C SER A 194 10.22 8.88 3.22
N GLN A 195 9.19 8.06 3.35
CA GLN A 195 7.89 8.51 3.86
C GLN A 195 7.17 7.43 4.64
N ILE A 196 6.35 7.85 5.58
CA ILE A 196 5.35 7.03 6.27
C ILE A 196 3.97 7.39 5.75
N THR A 197 3.10 6.41 5.68
CA THR A 197 1.72 6.58 5.27
C THR A 197 0.78 6.26 6.43
N LEU A 198 -0.18 7.13 6.64
CA LEU A 198 -1.28 6.98 7.58
C LEU A 198 -2.55 6.63 6.79
N GLU A 199 -3.08 5.43 7.00
CA GLU A 199 -4.35 5.01 6.42
C GLU A 199 -5.50 5.43 7.34
N LEU A 200 -6.46 6.13 6.75
CA LEU A 200 -7.65 6.63 7.43
C LEU A 200 -8.78 5.61 7.33
N ARG A 201 -8.72 4.56 8.14
CA ARG A 201 -9.67 3.43 8.08
C ARG A 201 -10.94 3.62 8.90
N HIS A 202 -11.28 4.83 9.26
CA HIS A 202 -12.51 5.11 10.00
C HIS A 202 -13.51 5.88 9.13
N PRO A 203 -14.84 5.58 9.18
CA PRO A 203 -15.86 6.25 8.37
C PRO A 203 -15.84 7.77 8.48
N SER A 204 -15.63 8.31 9.69
CA SER A 204 -15.54 9.76 9.89
C SER A 204 -14.31 10.42 9.31
N LEU A 205 -13.27 9.65 9.00
CA LEU A 205 -12.00 10.16 8.46
C LEU A 205 -11.88 9.97 6.95
N SER A 206 -12.37 8.85 6.42
CA SER A 206 -12.26 8.52 5.02
C SER A 206 -13.50 7.84 4.45
N PRO A 207 -13.98 8.25 3.28
CA PRO A 207 -15.07 7.59 2.58
C PRO A 207 -14.64 6.36 1.79
N SER A 208 -13.35 6.25 1.45
CA SER A 208 -12.85 5.19 0.59
C SER A 208 -11.64 4.47 1.20
N GLN A 209 -11.59 3.16 0.98
CA GLN A 209 -10.42 2.38 1.32
C GLN A 209 -9.21 2.90 0.55
N GLY A 210 -8.18 3.34 1.27
CA GLY A 210 -6.95 3.84 0.66
C GLY A 210 -6.80 5.37 0.67
N ASP A 211 -7.72 6.12 1.28
CA ASP A 211 -7.41 7.50 1.63
C ASP A 211 -6.26 7.50 2.64
N THR A 212 -5.18 8.14 2.25
CA THR A 212 -3.94 8.15 3.01
C THR A 212 -3.41 9.56 3.17
N LEU A 213 -2.80 9.82 4.32
CA LEU A 213 -1.91 10.95 4.50
C LEU A 213 -0.48 10.42 4.49
N SER A 214 0.43 11.15 3.86
CA SER A 214 1.85 10.79 3.86
C SER A 214 2.67 11.92 4.45
N THR A 215 3.73 11.57 5.16
CA THR A 215 4.71 12.52 5.68
C THR A 215 6.12 12.02 5.42
N GLN A 216 7.06 12.95 5.24
CA GLN A 216 8.47 12.62 5.05
C GLN A 216 9.09 12.15 6.36
N VAL A 217 10.04 11.24 6.24
CA VAL A 217 10.88 10.79 7.36
C VAL A 217 12.14 11.65 7.37
N SER A 218 12.50 12.16 8.54
CA SER A 218 13.73 12.93 8.74
C SER A 218 14.98 12.04 8.59
N SER A 219 16.15 12.65 8.51
CA SER A 219 17.43 11.91 8.50
C SER A 219 17.70 11.10 9.78
N THR A 220 16.98 11.39 10.86
CA THR A 220 17.05 10.68 12.13
C THR A 220 15.97 9.61 12.30
N GLY A 221 15.07 9.46 11.32
CA GLY A 221 13.99 8.48 11.39
C GLY A 221 12.70 9.01 12.03
N ASP A 222 12.59 10.32 12.25
CA ASP A 222 11.43 10.92 12.88
C ASP A 222 10.39 11.33 11.84
N PHE A 223 9.10 11.25 12.21
CA PHE A 223 7.99 11.70 11.40
C PHE A 223 6.85 12.26 12.24
N THR A 224 5.98 13.07 11.60
CA THR A 224 4.83 13.67 12.28
C THR A 224 3.62 13.72 11.38
N PHE A 225 2.44 13.37 11.92
CA PHE A 225 1.12 13.60 11.30
C PHE A 225 0.29 14.53 12.16
N ARG A 226 -0.58 15.29 11.51
CA ARG A 226 -1.64 16.07 12.15
C ARG A 226 -2.95 15.91 11.38
N LEU A 227 -4.01 15.52 12.07
CA LEU A 227 -5.31 15.29 11.45
C LEU A 227 -6.46 15.72 12.38
N PRO A 228 -7.58 16.20 11.80
CA PRO A 228 -8.77 16.55 12.59
C PRO A 228 -9.55 15.28 12.91
N VAL A 229 -10.05 15.19 14.15
CA VAL A 229 -10.89 14.09 14.63
C VAL A 229 -12.04 14.61 15.48
N ALA A 230 -13.14 13.83 15.58
CA ALA A 230 -14.31 14.18 16.38
C ALA A 230 -14.50 13.31 17.64
N HIS A 231 -13.66 12.31 17.82
CA HIS A 231 -13.59 11.41 18.98
C HIS A 231 -12.27 10.62 18.92
N ILE A 232 -12.02 9.78 19.92
CA ILE A 232 -10.90 8.82 19.84
C ILE A 232 -11.19 7.85 18.70
N THR A 233 -10.24 7.73 17.76
CA THR A 233 -10.40 7.04 16.49
C THR A 233 -9.20 6.17 16.20
N PRO A 234 -9.38 4.89 15.76
CA PRO A 234 -8.28 4.06 15.27
C PRO A 234 -7.81 4.53 13.90
N VAL A 235 -6.51 4.53 13.69
CA VAL A 235 -5.85 4.77 12.40
C VAL A 235 -4.73 3.75 12.20
N SER A 236 -4.35 3.49 10.96
CA SER A 236 -3.29 2.55 10.66
C SER A 236 -2.05 3.25 10.10
N LEU A 237 -0.92 3.03 10.72
CA LEU A 237 0.36 3.46 10.21
C LEU A 237 0.96 2.37 9.33
N THR A 238 1.37 2.74 8.12
CA THR A 238 2.01 1.85 7.15
C THR A 238 3.39 2.40 6.84
N PHE A 239 4.38 1.60 7.09
CA PHE A 239 5.78 1.95 6.93
C PHE A 239 6.25 1.88 5.46
N ASP A 240 5.76 0.95 4.69
CA ASP A 240 6.18 0.66 3.32
C ASP A 240 4.94 0.63 2.40
N PRO A 241 4.99 1.19 1.17
CA PRO A 241 3.89 1.10 0.22
C PRO A 241 3.43 -0.33 -0.09
N ARG A 242 4.20 -1.34 0.32
CA ARG A 242 3.86 -2.76 0.27
C ARG A 242 3.17 -3.28 1.53
N GLN A 243 2.69 -2.39 2.39
CA GLN A 243 1.96 -2.69 3.63
C GLN A 243 2.78 -3.47 4.68
N ARG A 244 4.10 -3.32 4.66
CA ARG A 244 4.94 -3.86 5.73
C ARG A 244 4.81 -3.01 6.99
N GLY A 245 4.74 -3.67 8.13
CA GLY A 245 4.70 -2.98 9.41
C GLY A 245 3.44 -2.15 9.64
N MET A 246 2.30 -2.55 9.03
CA MET A 246 1.02 -1.95 9.33
C MET A 246 0.67 -2.13 10.81
N SER A 247 0.36 -1.05 11.49
CA SER A 247 0.10 -1.03 12.93
C SER A 247 -1.04 -0.09 13.27
N ILE A 248 -1.87 -0.49 14.23
CA ILE A 248 -2.99 0.30 14.72
C ILE A 248 -2.52 1.21 15.84
N VAL A 249 -2.94 2.45 15.79
CA VAL A 249 -2.85 3.40 16.90
C VAL A 249 -4.17 4.14 17.06
N TYR A 250 -4.41 4.63 18.27
CA TYR A 250 -5.57 5.48 18.55
C TYR A 250 -5.14 6.94 18.64
N VAL A 251 -5.94 7.80 18.05
CA VAL A 251 -5.77 9.25 18.09
C VAL A 251 -7.03 9.92 18.62
N GLY A 252 -6.89 11.02 19.31
CA GLY A 252 -8.04 11.72 19.91
C GLY A 252 -7.95 13.24 19.76
N PRO A 253 -9.05 13.96 20.02
CA PRO A 253 -9.08 15.41 19.98
C PRO A 253 -8.06 16.04 20.93
N ASP A 254 -7.19 16.90 20.39
CA ASP A 254 -6.15 17.65 21.11
C ASP A 254 -5.19 16.75 21.89
N THR A 255 -4.94 15.54 21.36
CA THR A 255 -3.98 14.60 21.95
C THR A 255 -2.75 14.42 21.07
N GLU A 256 -1.67 14.00 21.71
CA GLU A 256 -0.45 13.56 21.06
C GLU A 256 -0.25 12.05 21.30
N THR A 257 -0.08 11.30 20.21
CA THR A 257 0.27 9.88 20.23
C THR A 257 1.73 9.75 19.82
N GLU A 258 2.55 9.08 20.65
CA GLU A 258 3.96 8.86 20.37
C GLU A 258 4.23 7.38 20.12
N VAL A 259 4.95 7.07 19.04
CA VAL A 259 5.17 5.70 18.58
C VAL A 259 6.61 5.44 18.15
N TYR A 260 7.08 4.21 18.37
CA TYR A 260 8.42 3.74 18.01
C TYR A 260 8.30 2.45 17.20
N PHE A 261 8.84 2.43 15.98
CA PHE A 261 8.85 1.25 15.12
C PHE A 261 10.13 0.43 15.31
N ASN A 262 10.00 -0.89 15.51
CA ASN A 262 11.09 -1.84 15.50
C ASN A 262 11.40 -2.31 14.08
N MET A 263 12.37 -1.67 13.42
CA MET A 263 12.75 -1.96 12.05
C MET A 263 13.25 -3.39 11.85
N ARG A 264 13.94 -3.95 12.87
CA ARG A 264 14.46 -5.32 12.80
C ARG A 264 13.33 -6.35 12.81
N GLU A 265 12.30 -6.14 13.63
CA GLU A 265 11.17 -7.06 13.68
C GLU A 265 10.32 -6.98 12.38
N ILE A 266 10.15 -5.79 11.81
CA ILE A 266 9.50 -5.60 10.51
C ILE A 266 10.27 -6.39 9.44
N ASN A 267 11.60 -6.29 9.42
CA ASN A 267 12.45 -7.04 8.50
C ASN A 267 12.34 -8.55 8.71
N TYR A 268 12.44 -9.01 9.97
CA TYR A 268 12.35 -10.43 10.31
C TYR A 268 11.06 -11.06 9.82
N ARG A 269 9.91 -10.43 10.09
CA ARG A 269 8.59 -10.91 9.64
C ARG A 269 8.50 -10.97 8.12
N TYR A 270 9.04 -9.96 7.46
CA TYR A 270 9.08 -9.93 5.99
C TYR A 270 9.95 -11.05 5.41
N MET A 271 11.16 -11.22 5.90
CA MET A 271 12.11 -12.19 5.36
C MET A 271 11.67 -13.63 5.62
N ASN A 272 11.15 -13.92 6.78
CA ASN A 272 10.86 -15.28 7.21
C ASN A 272 9.39 -15.70 7.01
N ASN A 273 8.51 -14.77 6.66
CA ASN A 273 7.06 -15.01 6.61
C ASN A 273 6.49 -15.55 7.93
N LYS A 274 7.13 -15.16 9.04
CA LYS A 274 6.84 -15.60 10.41
C LYS A 274 6.86 -14.40 11.33
N THR A 275 6.09 -14.48 12.41
CA THR A 275 6.23 -13.54 13.51
C THR A 275 7.26 -14.08 14.49
N ASN A 276 8.14 -13.22 14.95
CA ASN A 276 8.92 -13.44 16.18
C ASN A 276 8.03 -13.02 17.37
N ASN A 277 8.44 -13.33 18.59
CA ASN A 277 7.71 -12.87 19.79
C ASN A 277 7.95 -11.38 20.13
N ASN A 278 8.53 -10.63 19.20
CA ASN A 278 8.82 -9.21 19.38
C ASN A 278 7.75 -8.32 18.78
N THR A 279 7.53 -7.17 19.36
CA THR A 279 6.58 -6.16 18.90
C THR A 279 7.16 -5.32 17.76
N ILE A 280 6.36 -4.99 16.76
CA ILE A 280 6.76 -4.11 15.64
C ILE A 280 6.58 -2.64 15.96
N LEU A 281 5.67 -2.29 16.85
CA LEU A 281 5.34 -0.92 17.23
C LEU A 281 5.12 -0.81 18.73
N TYR A 282 5.69 0.21 19.33
CA TYR A 282 5.52 0.56 20.73
C TYR A 282 4.84 1.93 20.84
N VAL A 283 3.68 1.99 21.49
CA VAL A 283 2.95 3.24 21.77
C VAL A 283 3.29 3.69 23.19
N THR A 284 3.97 4.81 23.32
CA THR A 284 4.49 5.32 24.61
C THR A 284 3.74 6.52 25.13
N LYS A 285 2.75 7.01 24.38
CA LYS A 285 1.86 8.11 24.78
C LYS A 285 0.64 8.11 23.86
N GLY A 286 -0.50 8.48 24.38
CA GLY A 286 -1.72 8.69 23.60
C GLY A 286 -2.94 8.02 24.19
N PRO A 287 -4.12 8.29 23.61
CA PRO A 287 -5.34 7.63 24.04
C PRO A 287 -5.29 6.14 23.72
N LEU A 288 -5.77 5.30 24.65
CA LEU A 288 -5.79 3.84 24.50
C LEU A 288 -4.43 3.24 24.13
N ALA A 289 -3.34 3.80 24.65
CA ALA A 289 -1.97 3.37 24.32
C ALA A 289 -1.71 1.92 24.76
N GLN A 290 -2.23 1.46 25.89
CA GLN A 290 -2.15 0.06 26.31
C GLN A 290 -2.84 -0.84 25.28
N LEU A 291 -4.09 -0.54 24.94
CA LEU A 291 -4.87 -1.29 23.96
C LEU A 291 -4.16 -1.35 22.58
N ALA A 292 -3.58 -0.23 22.15
CA ALA A 292 -2.81 -0.19 20.90
C ALA A 292 -1.60 -1.13 20.95
N ASN A 293 -0.85 -1.18 22.07
CA ASN A 293 0.26 -2.10 22.23
C ASN A 293 -0.22 -3.56 22.23
N GLU A 294 -1.28 -3.89 22.96
CA GLU A 294 -1.87 -5.24 22.96
C GLU A 294 -2.32 -5.68 21.58
N LEU A 295 -2.97 -4.80 20.81
CA LEU A 295 -3.38 -5.08 19.43
C LEU A 295 -2.17 -5.34 18.52
N ASN A 296 -1.10 -4.56 18.65
CA ASN A 296 0.10 -4.72 17.82
C ASN A 296 0.95 -5.94 18.24
N GLU A 297 0.85 -6.40 19.47
CA GLU A 297 1.55 -7.57 19.97
C GLU A 297 0.82 -8.88 19.64
N HIS A 298 -0.47 -8.95 19.95
CA HIS A 298 -1.25 -10.18 19.93
C HIS A 298 -2.08 -10.38 18.68
N LEU A 299 -2.52 -9.30 18.06
CA LEU A 299 -3.34 -9.31 16.86
C LEU A 299 -2.53 -8.74 15.73
N SER A 300 -1.73 -9.56 15.04
CA SER A 300 -1.16 -9.11 13.77
C SER A 300 -2.32 -8.67 12.89
N PHE A 301 -2.19 -7.57 12.18
CA PHE A 301 -3.25 -6.82 11.48
C PHE A 301 -4.07 -7.66 10.50
N TYR A 302 -3.48 -8.74 9.97
CA TYR A 302 -4.15 -9.77 9.17
C TYR A 302 -4.93 -10.79 10.02
N ASN A 303 -4.90 -10.65 11.35
CA ASN A 303 -5.43 -11.64 12.31
C ASN A 303 -6.45 -11.06 13.28
N ILE A 304 -7.16 -10.00 12.90
CA ILE A 304 -8.52 -9.85 13.44
C ILE A 304 -9.39 -11.01 12.92
N ASP A 305 -9.11 -11.53 11.74
CA ASP A 305 -9.39 -12.95 11.41
C ASP A 305 -8.69 -13.99 12.32
N PHE A 306 -7.86 -13.59 13.28
CA PHE A 306 -7.17 -14.54 14.15
C PHE A 306 -8.17 -15.40 14.93
N ILE A 307 -9.23 -14.78 15.40
CA ILE A 307 -10.30 -15.53 16.08
C ILE A 307 -11.03 -16.42 15.07
N VAL A 308 -11.22 -15.98 13.83
CA VAL A 308 -11.75 -16.81 12.75
C VAL A 308 -10.70 -17.81 12.25
N LYS A 309 -9.43 -17.48 12.18
CA LYS A 309 -8.34 -18.39 11.79
C LYS A 309 -7.88 -19.32 12.91
N TYR A 310 -7.96 -18.90 14.16
CA TYR A 310 -7.78 -19.80 15.28
C TYR A 310 -8.81 -20.93 15.23
N PHE A 311 -10.02 -20.62 14.75
CA PHE A 311 -11.05 -21.63 14.48
C PHE A 311 -10.97 -22.25 13.06
N ALA A 312 -10.31 -21.64 12.09
CA ALA A 312 -10.35 -22.08 10.69
C ALA A 312 -9.20 -22.99 10.24
N ASN A 313 -8.02 -22.94 10.86
CA ASN A 313 -6.83 -23.60 10.31
C ASN A 313 -6.01 -24.46 11.28
N ILE A 314 -6.48 -24.69 12.50
CA ILE A 314 -5.76 -25.53 13.45
C ILE A 314 -6.72 -26.56 14.06
N PHE A 315 -7.29 -27.41 13.22
CA PHE A 315 -7.92 -28.60 13.74
C PHE A 315 -6.83 -29.59 14.14
N LYS A 316 -6.68 -29.81 15.44
CA LYS A 316 -5.74 -30.80 15.96
C LYS A 316 -6.22 -32.23 15.73
N ASN A 317 -7.54 -32.39 15.48
CA ASN A 317 -8.18 -33.67 15.27
C ASN A 317 -9.54 -33.53 14.55
N GLU A 318 -10.12 -34.65 14.18
CA GLU A 318 -11.41 -34.73 13.48
C GLU A 318 -12.58 -34.20 14.32
N GLU A 319 -12.51 -34.33 15.64
CA GLU A 319 -13.55 -33.85 16.56
C GLU A 319 -13.62 -32.30 16.57
N GLU A 320 -12.48 -31.60 16.60
CA GLU A 320 -12.42 -30.16 16.48
C GLU A 320 -12.94 -29.68 15.12
N MET A 321 -12.63 -30.38 14.05
CA MET A 321 -13.13 -30.07 12.71
C MET A 321 -14.66 -30.26 12.63
N ASN A 322 -15.20 -31.32 13.16
CA ASN A 322 -16.64 -31.57 13.17
C ASN A 322 -17.39 -30.55 14.02
N ARG A 323 -16.87 -30.20 15.19
CA ARG A 323 -17.41 -29.09 16.02
C ARG A 323 -17.41 -27.76 15.30
N TYR A 324 -16.36 -27.46 14.54
CA TYR A 324 -16.31 -26.24 13.73
C TYR A 324 -17.37 -26.23 12.62
N ILE A 325 -17.58 -27.36 11.94
CA ILE A 325 -18.61 -27.48 10.90
C ILE A 325 -19.99 -27.28 11.52
N GLU A 326 -20.25 -27.88 12.68
CA GLU A 326 -21.51 -27.71 13.44
C GLU A 326 -21.75 -26.24 13.82
N ILE A 327 -20.74 -25.57 14.36
CA ILE A 327 -20.84 -24.15 14.73
C ILE A 327 -21.11 -23.29 13.49
N ARG A 328 -20.46 -23.59 12.37
CA ARG A 328 -20.67 -22.84 11.12
C ARG A 328 -22.07 -23.04 10.52
N ALA A 329 -22.68 -24.16 10.75
CA ALA A 329 -24.06 -24.43 10.31
C ALA A 329 -25.10 -23.72 11.18
N MET A 330 -24.74 -23.21 12.36
CA MET A 330 -25.66 -22.51 13.25
C MET A 330 -25.97 -21.09 12.73
N PRO A 331 -27.10 -20.50 13.10
CA PRO A 331 -27.39 -19.10 12.85
C PRO A 331 -26.27 -18.17 13.40
N PRO A 332 -25.93 -17.05 12.74
CA PRO A 332 -24.84 -16.16 13.14
C PRO A 332 -24.97 -15.68 14.60
N THR A 333 -26.18 -15.38 15.07
CA THR A 333 -26.43 -14.98 16.45
C THR A 333 -26.08 -16.06 17.46
N ARG A 334 -26.38 -17.33 17.16
CA ARG A 334 -26.01 -18.46 18.01
C ARG A 334 -24.49 -18.71 18.01
N GLN A 335 -23.84 -18.53 16.88
CA GLN A 335 -22.37 -18.55 16.79
C GLN A 335 -21.75 -17.48 17.69
N LEU A 336 -22.33 -16.27 17.71
CA LEU A 336 -21.86 -15.19 18.59
C LEU A 336 -22.01 -15.56 20.07
N GLU A 337 -23.16 -16.09 20.49
CA GLU A 337 -23.38 -16.50 21.88
C GLU A 337 -22.35 -17.53 22.34
N LEU A 338 -22.06 -18.53 21.51
CA LEU A 338 -21.05 -19.55 21.81
C LEU A 338 -19.66 -18.94 21.93
N ARG A 339 -19.29 -18.02 21.01
CA ARG A 339 -18.00 -17.35 21.05
C ARG A 339 -17.86 -16.44 22.26
N MET A 340 -18.92 -15.74 22.65
CA MET A 340 -18.92 -14.93 23.88
C MET A 340 -18.73 -15.81 25.12
N ALA A 341 -19.40 -16.95 25.20
CA ALA A 341 -19.22 -17.89 26.29
C ALA A 341 -17.82 -18.51 26.32
N GLU A 342 -17.22 -18.79 25.14
CA GLU A 342 -15.85 -19.27 25.06
C GLU A 342 -14.86 -18.19 25.46
N LEU A 343 -15.07 -16.93 25.06
CA LEU A 343 -14.23 -15.80 25.45
C LEU A 343 -14.16 -15.68 26.98
N ASP A 344 -15.27 -15.86 27.67
CA ASP A 344 -15.35 -15.78 29.13
C ASP A 344 -14.60 -16.95 29.85
N THR A 345 -14.25 -18.00 29.15
CA THR A 345 -13.59 -19.22 29.68
C THR A 345 -12.15 -19.43 29.23
N MET A 346 -11.66 -18.65 28.26
CA MET A 346 -10.30 -18.81 27.71
C MET A 346 -9.23 -18.35 28.70
N LYS A 347 -8.28 -19.23 29.05
CA LYS A 347 -7.14 -18.92 29.92
C LYS A 347 -6.14 -17.91 29.32
N VAL A 348 -6.09 -17.78 28.00
CA VAL A 348 -5.24 -16.77 27.32
C VAL A 348 -5.67 -15.36 27.68
N GLU A 349 -6.91 -15.17 28.11
CA GLU A 349 -7.48 -13.87 28.44
C GLU A 349 -7.13 -13.35 29.82
N GLU A 350 -6.58 -14.16 30.69
CA GLU A 350 -6.12 -13.67 32.01
C GLU A 350 -5.10 -12.53 31.86
N GLN A 351 -4.44 -12.45 30.68
CA GLN A 351 -3.45 -11.44 30.36
C GLN A 351 -4.01 -10.22 29.59
N TRP A 352 -5.24 -10.30 29.04
CA TRP A 352 -5.81 -9.21 28.25
C TRP A 352 -6.40 -8.13 29.13
N SER A 353 -6.21 -6.86 28.74
CA SER A 353 -6.87 -5.76 29.41
C SER A 353 -8.40 -5.83 29.24
N PRO A 354 -9.16 -5.22 30.14
CA PRO A 354 -10.61 -5.08 29.97
C PRO A 354 -11.00 -4.36 28.66
N ALA A 355 -10.18 -3.39 28.23
CA ALA A 355 -10.37 -2.69 26.96
C ALA A 355 -10.27 -3.62 25.76
N LEU A 356 -9.28 -4.50 25.72
CA LEU A 356 -9.11 -5.46 24.63
C LEU A 356 -10.26 -6.48 24.60
N LYS A 357 -10.67 -7.00 25.74
CA LYS A 357 -11.81 -7.94 25.86
C LYS A 357 -13.10 -7.30 25.32
N GLU A 358 -13.35 -6.06 25.72
CA GLU A 358 -14.54 -5.32 25.26
C GLU A 358 -14.48 -5.03 23.76
N LEU A 359 -13.31 -4.60 23.23
CA LEU A 359 -13.13 -4.37 21.81
C LEU A 359 -13.36 -5.63 20.96
N VAL A 360 -12.84 -6.77 21.40
CA VAL A 360 -13.03 -8.06 20.72
C VAL A 360 -14.52 -8.45 20.69
N ARG A 361 -15.27 -8.21 21.77
CA ARG A 361 -16.72 -8.45 21.79
C ARG A 361 -17.45 -7.57 20.79
N LEU A 362 -17.17 -6.27 20.79
CA LEU A 362 -17.76 -5.32 19.83
C LEU A 362 -17.44 -5.71 18.37
N TYR A 363 -16.22 -6.12 18.11
CA TYR A 363 -15.81 -6.61 16.80
C TYR A 363 -16.60 -7.85 16.37
N TRP A 364 -16.79 -8.82 17.25
CA TRP A 364 -17.57 -10.01 16.94
C TRP A 364 -19.05 -9.71 16.72
N GLN A 365 -19.61 -8.78 17.48
CA GLN A 365 -20.99 -8.30 17.26
C GLN A 365 -21.14 -7.73 15.85
N MET A 366 -20.23 -6.85 15.44
CA MET A 366 -20.22 -6.26 14.11
C MET A 366 -20.04 -7.33 13.00
N GLN A 367 -19.08 -8.24 13.15
CA GLN A 367 -18.87 -9.34 12.23
C GLN A 367 -20.06 -10.28 12.12
N THR A 368 -20.80 -10.48 13.22
CA THR A 368 -22.02 -11.29 13.22
C THR A 368 -23.11 -10.64 12.37
N VAL A 369 -23.30 -9.34 12.53
CA VAL A 369 -24.26 -8.58 11.70
C VAL A 369 -23.91 -8.66 10.23
N MET A 370 -22.62 -8.52 9.88
CA MET A 370 -22.13 -8.65 8.50
C MET A 370 -22.40 -10.03 7.86
N ARG A 371 -22.67 -11.04 8.67
CA ARG A 371 -22.96 -12.43 8.20
C ARG A 371 -24.44 -12.74 8.17
N ILE A 372 -25.29 -11.89 8.66
CA ILE A 372 -26.75 -12.07 8.57
C ILE A 372 -27.10 -11.84 7.10
N LYS A 373 -27.41 -12.91 6.40
CA LYS A 373 -27.82 -12.86 5.00
C LYS A 373 -29.31 -12.62 4.92
N THR A 374 -29.67 -11.62 4.17
CA THR A 374 -31.03 -11.34 3.75
C THR A 374 -31.36 -11.90 2.38
N ASP A 375 -30.38 -12.57 1.74
CA ASP A 375 -30.59 -13.23 0.47
C ASP A 375 -31.34 -14.56 0.67
N PRO A 376 -32.44 -14.76 -0.02
CA PRO A 376 -33.20 -15.99 0.08
C PRO A 376 -32.38 -17.19 -0.44
N PRO A 377 -32.71 -18.41 0.00
CA PRO A 377 -32.14 -19.62 -0.57
C PRO A 377 -32.36 -19.66 -2.08
N MET A 378 -31.33 -19.99 -2.86
CA MET A 378 -31.38 -20.00 -4.32
C MET A 378 -32.46 -20.97 -4.86
N GLU A 379 -32.72 -22.04 -4.13
CA GLU A 379 -33.81 -23.00 -4.43
C GLU A 379 -35.16 -22.31 -4.39
N LEU A 380 -35.42 -21.52 -3.34
CA LEU A 380 -36.67 -20.80 -3.15
C LEU A 380 -36.84 -19.68 -4.21
N GLU A 381 -35.76 -18.99 -4.59
CA GLU A 381 -35.78 -18.03 -5.68
C GLU A 381 -36.11 -18.68 -7.02
N ASN A 382 -35.55 -19.85 -7.30
CA ASN A 382 -35.81 -20.56 -8.54
C ASN A 382 -37.24 -21.09 -8.60
N GLU A 383 -37.73 -21.71 -7.51
CA GLU A 383 -39.13 -22.18 -7.41
C GLU A 383 -40.13 -21.01 -7.56
N ALA A 384 -39.81 -19.82 -7.04
CA ALA A 384 -40.67 -18.65 -7.11
C ALA A 384 -40.84 -18.10 -8.53
N LYS A 385 -39.96 -18.45 -9.47
CA LYS A 385 -40.08 -18.09 -10.88
C LYS A 385 -41.22 -18.88 -11.55
N GLU A 386 -41.51 -20.07 -11.09
CA GLU A 386 -42.42 -21.01 -11.72
C GLU A 386 -43.74 -21.25 -10.92
N SER A 387 -43.76 -20.92 -9.63
CA SER A 387 -44.86 -21.21 -8.73
C SER A 387 -45.36 -19.97 -7.96
N PRO A 388 -46.66 -19.60 -8.07
CA PRO A 388 -47.26 -18.54 -7.25
C PRO A 388 -47.15 -18.80 -5.73
N ILE A 389 -47.24 -20.04 -5.29
CA ILE A 389 -47.11 -20.42 -3.87
C ILE A 389 -45.67 -20.23 -3.40
N ALA A 390 -44.68 -20.57 -4.21
CA ALA A 390 -43.29 -20.33 -3.87
C ALA A 390 -42.96 -18.82 -3.86
N LYS A 391 -43.61 -18.04 -4.72
CA LYS A 391 -43.49 -16.55 -4.72
C LYS A 391 -44.04 -15.94 -3.44
N GLU A 392 -45.17 -16.43 -2.91
CA GLU A 392 -45.70 -15.98 -1.61
C GLU A 392 -44.76 -16.37 -0.48
N LYS A 393 -44.17 -17.57 -0.50
CA LYS A 393 -43.18 -18.01 0.47
C LYS A 393 -41.91 -17.16 0.41
N LEU A 394 -41.45 -16.79 -0.77
CA LEU A 394 -40.31 -15.90 -0.96
C LEU A 394 -40.56 -14.52 -0.37
N ILE A 395 -41.74 -13.95 -0.62
CA ILE A 395 -42.13 -12.65 -0.03
C ILE A 395 -42.19 -12.71 1.49
N ALA A 396 -42.78 -13.79 2.03
CA ALA A 396 -42.82 -14.00 3.47
C ALA A 396 -41.40 -14.14 4.07
N TRP A 397 -40.55 -14.93 3.42
CA TRP A 397 -39.15 -15.12 3.84
C TRP A 397 -38.39 -13.78 3.84
N GLN A 398 -38.51 -13.00 2.75
CA GLN A 398 -37.85 -11.68 2.66
C GLN A 398 -38.28 -10.74 3.77
N ARG A 399 -39.59 -10.67 4.06
CA ARG A 399 -40.11 -9.85 5.15
C ARG A 399 -39.54 -10.29 6.51
N ASP A 400 -39.53 -11.58 6.79
CA ASP A 400 -39.07 -12.13 8.08
C ASP A 400 -37.54 -11.98 8.21
N ALA A 401 -36.79 -12.10 7.13
CA ALA A 401 -35.36 -11.85 7.09
C ALA A 401 -35.02 -10.39 7.38
N VAL A 402 -35.78 -9.44 6.81
CA VAL A 402 -35.60 -7.99 7.08
C VAL A 402 -35.92 -7.67 8.55
N VAL A 403 -36.96 -8.25 9.13
CA VAL A 403 -37.28 -8.05 10.56
C VAL A 403 -36.14 -8.58 11.44
N ALA A 404 -35.65 -9.79 11.16
CA ALA A 404 -34.53 -10.38 11.90
C ALA A 404 -33.24 -9.56 11.77
N GLU A 405 -32.97 -8.99 10.59
CA GLU A 405 -31.84 -8.10 10.36
C GLU A 405 -31.94 -6.82 11.20
N LEU A 406 -33.11 -6.16 11.19
CA LEU A 406 -33.36 -4.94 11.97
C LEU A 406 -33.21 -5.17 13.47
N GLU A 407 -33.77 -6.27 13.98
CA GLU A 407 -33.63 -6.66 15.40
C GLU A 407 -32.16 -6.94 15.76
N ALA A 408 -31.41 -7.57 14.86
CA ALA A 408 -29.98 -7.81 15.07
C ALA A 408 -29.18 -6.51 15.06
N TYR A 409 -29.49 -5.58 14.16
CA TYR A 409 -28.83 -4.27 14.11
C TYR A 409 -29.10 -3.47 15.37
N GLU A 410 -30.34 -3.41 15.82
CA GLU A 410 -30.70 -2.69 17.05
C GLU A 410 -30.01 -3.28 18.28
N ARG A 411 -29.97 -4.60 18.38
CA ARG A 411 -29.37 -5.32 19.53
C ARG A 411 -27.85 -5.27 19.54
N LEU A 412 -27.21 -5.43 18.36
CA LEU A 412 -25.76 -5.63 18.25
C LEU A 412 -25.00 -4.38 17.87
N LEU A 413 -25.61 -3.42 17.20
CA LEU A 413 -24.95 -2.21 16.69
C LEU A 413 -25.32 -0.93 17.45
N ASN A 414 -26.02 -1.02 18.57
CA ASN A 414 -26.45 0.17 19.33
C ASN A 414 -25.41 0.63 20.38
N ASP A 415 -24.19 0.12 20.33
CA ASP A 415 -23.11 0.56 21.22
C ASP A 415 -22.21 1.59 20.54
N PRO A 416 -22.19 2.85 21.01
CA PRO A 416 -21.30 3.88 20.46
C PRO A 416 -19.82 3.52 20.46
N LYS A 417 -19.38 2.62 21.35
CA LYS A 417 -17.98 2.16 21.42
C LYS A 417 -17.52 1.40 20.18
N LEU A 418 -18.42 1.02 19.26
CA LEU A 418 -18.08 0.49 17.95
C LEU A 418 -17.17 1.42 17.14
N VAL A 419 -17.12 2.72 17.42
CA VAL A 419 -16.16 3.65 16.80
C VAL A 419 -14.70 3.30 17.09
N TYR A 420 -14.43 2.48 18.12
CA TYR A 420 -13.08 2.01 18.41
C TYR A 420 -12.64 0.81 17.56
N CYS A 421 -13.59 0.19 16.82
CA CYS A 421 -13.29 -0.92 15.92
C CYS A 421 -12.73 -0.41 14.59
N THR A 422 -11.63 -1.00 14.14
CA THR A 422 -10.98 -0.63 12.87
C THR A 422 -11.81 -0.99 11.65
N ASP A 423 -12.64 -2.03 11.75
CA ASP A 423 -13.42 -2.57 10.62
C ASP A 423 -14.81 -1.94 10.47
N LEU A 424 -15.10 -0.92 11.26
CA LEU A 424 -16.36 -0.18 11.13
C LEU A 424 -16.53 0.38 9.71
N TRP A 425 -15.41 0.71 9.03
CA TRP A 425 -15.42 1.15 7.64
C TRP A 425 -15.86 0.04 6.68
N ASP A 426 -15.37 -1.19 6.85
CA ASP A 426 -15.75 -2.34 6.03
C ASP A 426 -17.23 -2.68 6.22
N PHE A 427 -17.75 -2.52 7.44
CA PHE A 427 -19.18 -2.64 7.71
C PHE A 427 -19.99 -1.69 6.82
N PHE A 428 -19.64 -0.41 6.75
CA PHE A 428 -20.34 0.56 5.91
C PHE A 428 -20.23 0.26 4.43
N LYS A 429 -19.06 -0.17 3.96
CA LYS A 429 -18.84 -0.46 2.55
C LYS A 429 -19.66 -1.64 2.03
N TYR A 430 -19.78 -2.71 2.81
CA TYR A 430 -20.34 -3.97 2.32
C TYR A 430 -21.78 -4.24 2.74
N ASN A 431 -22.31 -3.52 3.73
CA ASN A 431 -23.60 -3.85 4.35
C ASN A 431 -24.64 -2.73 4.26
N ILE A 432 -24.35 -1.61 3.61
CA ILE A 432 -25.32 -0.54 3.48
C ILE A 432 -26.27 -0.87 2.33
N ASN A 433 -27.34 -1.55 2.62
CA ASN A 433 -28.52 -1.52 1.77
C ASN A 433 -29.23 -0.17 1.97
N VAL A 434 -29.63 0.48 0.87
CA VAL A 434 -30.13 1.87 0.86
C VAL A 434 -31.37 2.09 1.75
N ASN A 435 -32.09 1.00 2.05
CA ASN A 435 -33.38 1.03 2.76
C ASN A 435 -33.31 0.54 4.22
N THR A 436 -32.12 0.21 4.75
CA THR A 436 -32.00 -0.29 6.12
C THR A 436 -32.05 0.86 7.13
N ILE A 437 -32.88 0.75 8.16
CA ILE A 437 -32.93 1.69 9.28
C ILE A 437 -31.91 1.22 10.31
N PHE A 438 -30.93 2.05 10.60
CA PHE A 438 -29.90 1.76 11.59
C PHE A 438 -30.18 2.48 12.93
N PRO A 439 -29.59 2.01 14.05
CA PRO A 439 -29.57 2.77 15.28
C PRO A 439 -29.02 4.19 15.05
N ALA A 440 -29.51 5.16 15.81
CA ALA A 440 -29.19 6.57 15.64
C ALA A 440 -27.67 6.86 15.63
N PHE A 441 -26.89 6.06 16.36
CA PHE A 441 -25.44 6.15 16.35
C PHE A 441 -24.87 5.79 14.95
N ILE A 442 -25.26 4.65 14.39
CA ILE A 442 -24.79 4.18 13.08
C ILE A 442 -25.25 5.14 11.98
N GLU A 443 -26.46 5.67 12.05
CA GLU A 443 -26.96 6.66 11.08
C GLU A 443 -26.13 7.96 11.09
N ARG A 444 -25.63 8.38 12.23
CA ARG A 444 -24.72 9.55 12.31
C ARG A 444 -23.39 9.25 11.63
N GLU A 445 -22.77 8.11 11.93
CA GLU A 445 -21.52 7.70 11.28
C GLU A 445 -21.69 7.56 9.77
N ARG A 446 -22.78 6.94 9.33
CA ARG A 446 -23.16 6.81 7.92
C ARG A 446 -23.35 8.16 7.24
N THR A 447 -23.98 9.11 7.91
CA THR A 447 -24.18 10.46 7.37
C THR A 447 -22.85 11.17 7.17
N VAL A 448 -21.96 11.12 8.16
CA VAL A 448 -20.61 11.68 8.03
C VAL A 448 -19.85 11.00 6.92
N TRP A 449 -19.91 9.67 6.81
CA TRP A 449 -19.29 8.90 5.74
C TRP A 449 -19.80 9.32 4.36
N LYS A 450 -21.12 9.45 4.17
CA LYS A 450 -21.72 9.91 2.90
C LYS A 450 -21.27 11.33 2.51
N LEU A 451 -21.26 12.26 3.45
CA LEU A 451 -20.78 13.63 3.21
C LEU A 451 -19.31 13.62 2.82
N ARG A 452 -18.50 12.79 3.47
CA ARG A 452 -17.09 12.62 3.14
C ARG A 452 -16.89 12.01 1.75
N GLU A 453 -17.71 11.03 1.37
CA GLU A 453 -17.70 10.42 0.04
C GLU A 453 -18.02 11.46 -1.04
N GLN A 454 -19.07 12.25 -0.84
CA GLN A 454 -19.42 13.33 -1.77
C GLN A 454 -18.28 14.36 -1.90
N MET A 455 -17.68 14.79 -0.80
CA MET A 455 -16.54 15.70 -0.81
C MET A 455 -15.35 15.10 -1.56
N SER A 456 -15.01 13.85 -1.31
CA SER A 456 -13.93 13.17 -2.00
C SER A 456 -14.18 13.11 -3.51
N ASN A 457 -15.40 12.79 -3.91
CA ASN A 457 -15.78 12.67 -5.31
C ASN A 457 -15.89 14.03 -6.02
N GLN A 458 -16.29 15.08 -5.30
CA GLN A 458 -16.53 16.42 -5.85
C GLN A 458 -15.44 17.43 -5.49
N PHE A 459 -14.37 17.03 -4.80
CA PHE A 459 -13.30 17.92 -4.33
C PHE A 459 -13.80 19.11 -3.49
N GLY A 460 -14.66 18.83 -2.54
CA GLY A 460 -15.17 19.83 -1.60
C GLY A 460 -16.18 20.81 -2.15
N LEU A 461 -16.65 20.60 -3.39
CA LEU A 461 -17.68 21.44 -4.01
C LEU A 461 -19.10 21.04 -3.61
N LEU A 462 -19.29 20.66 -2.32
CA LEU A 462 -20.65 20.47 -1.79
C LEU A 462 -21.37 21.83 -1.76
N ASN A 463 -22.58 21.85 -2.29
CA ASN A 463 -23.43 23.03 -2.13
C ASN A 463 -23.82 23.19 -0.67
N ALA A 464 -23.51 24.35 -0.10
CA ALA A 464 -23.78 24.64 1.32
C ALA A 464 -25.27 24.53 1.66
N ASP A 465 -26.15 24.92 0.72
CA ASP A 465 -27.61 24.88 0.91
C ASP A 465 -28.14 23.43 0.94
N ASP A 466 -27.59 22.56 0.07
CA ASP A 466 -28.00 21.15 -0.02
C ASP A 466 -27.63 20.34 1.24
N ILE A 467 -26.57 20.74 1.95
CA ILE A 467 -26.10 20.04 3.15
C ILE A 467 -26.46 20.74 4.46
N ALA A 468 -27.05 21.93 4.41
CA ALA A 468 -27.30 22.74 5.61
C ALA A 468 -28.19 22.00 6.63
N GLU A 469 -29.28 21.38 6.20
CA GLU A 469 -30.16 20.59 7.04
C GLU A 469 -29.45 19.36 7.62
N THR A 470 -28.68 18.64 6.77
CA THR A 470 -27.91 17.48 7.19
C THR A 470 -26.86 17.84 8.26
N LEU A 471 -26.12 18.95 8.04
CA LEU A 471 -25.16 19.45 9.02
C LEU A 471 -25.82 19.90 10.31
N ALA A 472 -27.02 20.52 10.26
CA ALA A 472 -27.74 20.95 11.44
C ALA A 472 -28.12 19.78 12.36
N ASN A 473 -28.36 18.60 11.78
CA ASN A 473 -28.73 17.39 12.51
C ASN A 473 -27.51 16.62 13.07
N LEU A 474 -26.30 16.98 12.69
CA LEU A 474 -25.09 16.38 13.23
C LEU A 474 -24.66 16.99 14.56
N PRO A 475 -24.07 16.21 15.48
CA PRO A 475 -23.41 16.75 16.67
C PRO A 475 -22.36 17.80 16.28
N PRO A 476 -22.14 18.84 17.13
CA PRO A 476 -21.22 19.93 16.83
C PRO A 476 -19.81 19.48 16.42
N ALA A 477 -19.29 18.43 17.05
CA ALA A 477 -17.97 17.88 16.73
C ALA A 477 -17.89 17.32 15.31
N TYR A 478 -18.88 16.57 14.87
CA TYR A 478 -18.94 16.04 13.51
C TYR A 478 -19.18 17.13 12.47
N ARG A 479 -20.03 18.11 12.80
CA ARG A 479 -20.24 19.26 11.93
C ARG A 479 -18.93 19.99 11.66
N GLN A 480 -18.17 20.26 12.70
CA GLN A 480 -16.86 20.92 12.55
C GLN A 480 -15.85 20.06 11.81
N LEU A 481 -15.83 18.75 12.04
CA LEU A 481 -14.99 17.80 11.30
C LEU A 481 -15.30 17.85 9.80
N VAL A 482 -16.57 17.75 9.42
CA VAL A 482 -17.01 17.80 8.01
C VAL A 482 -16.62 19.11 7.36
N LEU A 483 -16.86 20.25 8.02
CA LEU A 483 -16.49 21.58 7.51
C LEU A 483 -14.97 21.73 7.34
N THR A 484 -14.17 21.24 8.30
CA THR A 484 -12.71 21.27 8.21
C THR A 484 -12.19 20.48 7.01
N TRP A 485 -12.77 19.30 6.73
CA TRP A 485 -12.42 18.54 5.55
C TRP A 485 -12.90 19.23 4.26
N GLN A 486 -14.08 19.85 4.27
CA GLN A 486 -14.61 20.59 3.13
C GLN A 486 -13.68 21.74 2.74
N ASP A 487 -13.19 22.50 3.71
CA ASP A 487 -12.26 23.61 3.46
C ASP A 487 -10.93 23.10 2.90
N LYS A 488 -10.39 22.00 3.44
CA LYS A 488 -9.17 21.37 2.91
C LYS A 488 -9.34 20.88 1.46
N TYR A 489 -10.47 20.28 1.12
CA TYR A 489 -10.77 19.88 -0.26
C TYR A 489 -10.96 21.08 -1.18
N ARG A 490 -11.58 22.17 -0.69
CA ARG A 490 -11.76 23.40 -1.44
C ARG A 490 -10.42 24.07 -1.74
N GLU A 491 -9.54 24.19 -0.75
CA GLU A 491 -8.20 24.75 -0.93
C GLU A 491 -7.41 23.94 -1.98
N GLU A 492 -7.47 22.62 -1.94
CA GLU A 492 -6.82 21.78 -2.95
C GLU A 492 -7.48 21.93 -4.32
N HIS A 493 -8.81 21.97 -4.39
CA HIS A 493 -9.56 22.25 -5.62
C HIS A 493 -9.11 23.57 -6.25
N ASP A 494 -9.09 24.66 -5.49
CA ASP A 494 -8.78 25.99 -5.99
C ASP A 494 -7.31 26.07 -6.46
N ARG A 495 -6.41 25.44 -5.72
CA ARG A 495 -4.99 25.31 -6.10
C ARG A 495 -4.81 24.56 -7.42
N LEU A 496 -5.59 23.51 -7.66
CA LEU A 496 -5.51 22.68 -8.85
C LEU A 496 -6.29 23.30 -10.03
N ALA A 497 -7.43 23.94 -9.75
CA ALA A 497 -8.24 24.62 -10.77
C ALA A 497 -7.53 25.86 -11.34
N ALA A 498 -6.62 26.48 -10.58
CA ALA A 498 -5.77 27.57 -11.08
C ALA A 498 -4.74 27.13 -12.12
N LYS A 499 -4.50 25.81 -12.26
CA LYS A 499 -3.66 25.23 -13.31
C LYS A 499 -4.52 25.02 -14.55
N GLU A 500 -4.37 25.85 -15.55
CA GLU A 500 -5.04 25.68 -16.83
C GLU A 500 -4.54 24.41 -17.52
N ILE A 501 -5.44 23.48 -17.81
CA ILE A 501 -5.16 22.31 -18.65
C ILE A 501 -5.65 22.64 -20.03
N VAL A 502 -4.75 23.04 -20.88
CA VAL A 502 -5.01 23.23 -22.31
C VAL A 502 -5.01 21.84 -22.95
N GLY A 503 -6.14 21.40 -23.51
CA GLY A 503 -6.25 20.13 -24.21
C GLY A 503 -6.97 20.28 -25.53
N ASP A 504 -6.44 19.60 -26.56
CA ASP A 504 -7.06 19.52 -27.88
C ASP A 504 -8.16 18.43 -27.89
N THR A 505 -9.15 18.62 -28.75
CA THR A 505 -10.18 17.61 -28.99
C THR A 505 -9.80 16.72 -30.17
N LEU A 506 -10.02 15.42 -30.00
CA LEU A 506 -9.92 14.42 -31.07
C LEU A 506 -11.29 14.15 -31.75
N GLN A 507 -12.26 15.04 -31.55
CA GLN A 507 -13.59 14.88 -32.11
C GLN A 507 -13.56 14.87 -33.65
N GLY A 508 -14.22 13.87 -34.24
CA GLY A 508 -14.29 13.70 -35.71
C GLY A 508 -13.09 12.95 -36.32
N ILE A 509 -12.09 12.57 -35.51
CA ILE A 509 -10.98 11.74 -35.98
C ILE A 509 -11.38 10.26 -35.80
N PRO A 510 -11.33 9.42 -36.83
CA PRO A 510 -11.57 7.98 -36.68
C PRO A 510 -10.59 7.34 -35.72
N ASN A 511 -11.05 6.41 -34.85
CA ASN A 511 -10.24 5.74 -33.85
C ASN A 511 -8.97 5.09 -34.42
N SER A 512 -9.10 4.49 -35.61
CA SER A 512 -7.99 3.89 -36.34
C SER A 512 -6.90 4.87 -36.78
N GLN A 513 -7.19 6.18 -36.79
CA GLN A 513 -6.26 7.21 -37.23
C GLN A 513 -5.66 8.04 -36.12
N ILE A 514 -6.22 7.97 -34.89
CA ILE A 514 -5.75 8.80 -33.75
C ILE A 514 -4.28 8.55 -33.46
N PHE A 515 -3.88 7.30 -33.31
CA PHE A 515 -2.48 6.96 -32.99
C PHE A 515 -1.52 7.41 -34.09
N GLN A 516 -1.85 7.16 -35.34
CA GLN A 516 -1.04 7.59 -36.47
C GLN A 516 -0.89 9.12 -36.51
N MET A 517 -1.98 9.85 -36.32
CA MET A 517 -1.97 11.32 -36.26
C MET A 517 -1.07 11.85 -35.16
N LEU A 518 -1.11 11.25 -33.95
CA LEU A 518 -0.22 11.63 -32.85
C LEU A 518 1.24 11.36 -33.20
N CYS A 519 1.56 10.21 -33.81
CA CYS A 519 2.92 9.88 -34.25
C CYS A 519 3.43 10.85 -35.32
N GLU A 520 2.59 11.29 -36.25
CA GLU A 520 2.94 12.26 -37.28
C GLU A 520 3.17 13.66 -36.69
N ARG A 521 2.30 14.07 -35.75
CA ARG A 521 2.37 15.40 -35.08
C ARG A 521 3.67 15.58 -34.32
N TYR A 522 4.14 14.54 -33.64
CA TYR A 522 5.34 14.60 -32.79
C TYR A 522 6.54 13.84 -33.39
N ARG A 523 6.57 13.70 -34.69
CA ARG A 523 7.70 13.04 -35.39
C ARG A 523 9.02 13.73 -35.08
N GLY A 524 10.04 12.96 -34.78
CA GLY A 524 11.38 13.43 -34.42
C GLY A 524 11.64 13.45 -32.92
N HIS A 525 10.61 13.28 -32.11
CA HIS A 525 10.70 13.15 -30.65
C HIS A 525 10.39 11.72 -30.21
N THR A 526 10.86 11.36 -29.03
CA THR A 526 10.34 10.15 -28.36
C THR A 526 8.97 10.47 -27.79
N ILE A 527 7.97 9.66 -28.11
CA ILE A 527 6.59 9.90 -27.67
C ILE A 527 6.21 8.82 -26.66
N PHE A 528 5.68 9.22 -25.51
CA PHE A 528 5.02 8.33 -24.57
C PHE A 528 3.53 8.64 -24.57
N VAL A 529 2.75 7.74 -25.17
CA VAL A 529 1.29 7.90 -25.27
C VAL A 529 0.61 7.07 -24.21
N THR A 530 -0.32 7.66 -23.47
CA THR A 530 -1.21 6.97 -22.53
C THR A 530 -2.68 7.20 -22.91
N PHE A 531 -3.44 6.13 -22.93
CA PHE A 531 -4.89 6.19 -23.11
C PHE A 531 -5.58 5.89 -21.79
N TRP A 532 -6.34 6.86 -21.31
CA TRP A 532 -6.93 6.86 -19.99
C TRP A 532 -8.31 6.24 -19.99
N GLN A 533 -8.45 5.22 -19.16
CA GLN A 533 -9.73 4.66 -18.74
C GLN A 533 -9.94 4.89 -17.25
N GLU A 534 -11.12 4.62 -16.75
CA GLU A 534 -11.55 4.93 -15.39
C GLU A 534 -10.66 4.40 -14.25
N TYR A 535 -9.88 3.35 -14.50
CA TYR A 535 -9.09 2.63 -13.51
C TYR A 535 -7.57 2.91 -13.51
N ILE A 536 -7.11 3.96 -14.21
CA ILE A 536 -5.68 4.26 -14.37
C ILE A 536 -5.02 5.14 -13.25
N PRO A 537 -5.68 5.59 -12.16
CA PRO A 537 -4.99 6.41 -11.15
C PRO A 537 -3.73 5.77 -10.60
N TYR A 538 -3.71 4.45 -10.52
CA TYR A 538 -2.58 3.72 -9.97
C TYR A 538 -1.37 3.75 -10.92
N PHE A 539 -1.58 3.50 -12.21
CA PHE A 539 -0.53 3.58 -13.24
C PHE A 539 0.06 5.00 -13.32
N VAL A 540 -0.78 6.02 -13.30
CA VAL A 540 -0.30 7.41 -13.31
C VAL A 540 0.55 7.72 -12.08
N ARG A 541 0.06 7.41 -10.92
CA ARG A 541 0.72 7.74 -9.66
C ARG A 541 2.02 6.94 -9.48
N SER A 542 2.03 5.67 -9.88
CA SER A 542 3.17 4.78 -9.66
C SER A 542 4.14 4.69 -10.83
N VAL A 543 3.75 5.11 -12.03
CA VAL A 543 4.59 5.03 -13.23
C VAL A 543 4.77 6.39 -13.90
N VAL A 544 3.67 7.01 -14.38
CA VAL A 544 3.79 8.18 -15.25
C VAL A 544 4.38 9.39 -14.52
N LEU A 545 3.83 9.77 -13.37
CA LEU A 545 4.31 10.92 -12.60
C LEU A 545 5.77 10.78 -12.12
N PRO A 546 6.20 9.63 -11.57
CA PRO A 546 7.61 9.43 -11.25
C PRO A 546 8.53 9.52 -12.47
N LEU A 547 8.15 8.93 -13.60
CA LEU A 547 8.94 8.99 -14.82
C LEU A 547 9.02 10.41 -15.40
N GLN A 548 7.92 11.16 -15.38
CA GLN A 548 7.93 12.56 -15.82
C GLN A 548 8.87 13.43 -14.99
N GLN A 549 8.95 13.15 -13.70
CA GLN A 549 9.85 13.86 -12.80
C GLN A 549 11.31 13.45 -13.00
N GLU A 550 11.56 12.16 -13.10
CA GLU A 550 12.92 11.59 -13.23
C GLU A 550 13.54 11.91 -14.59
N LEU A 551 12.76 11.81 -15.67
CA LEU A 551 13.21 11.97 -17.05
C LEU A 551 12.95 13.39 -17.61
N ALA A 552 12.83 14.38 -16.74
CA ALA A 552 12.51 15.76 -17.13
C ALA A 552 13.51 16.39 -18.13
N ASP A 553 14.77 15.94 -18.09
CA ASP A 553 15.86 16.43 -18.94
C ASP A 553 15.94 15.72 -20.30
N LEU A 554 15.08 14.73 -20.55
CA LEU A 554 15.03 14.01 -21.82
C LEU A 554 13.95 14.59 -22.76
N ASP A 555 14.21 14.50 -24.06
CA ASP A 555 13.28 14.90 -25.11
C ASP A 555 12.19 13.86 -25.31
N ILE A 556 11.22 13.86 -24.39
CA ILE A 556 10.06 13.00 -24.37
C ILE A 556 8.80 13.87 -24.47
N VAL A 557 7.98 13.62 -25.48
CA VAL A 557 6.64 14.18 -25.58
C VAL A 557 5.66 13.24 -24.87
N TRP A 558 5.16 13.71 -23.73
CA TRP A 558 4.15 12.99 -22.95
C TRP A 558 2.77 13.31 -23.52
N VAL A 559 2.09 12.31 -24.03
CA VAL A 559 0.76 12.45 -24.66
C VAL A 559 -0.28 11.73 -23.83
N ASN A 560 -1.23 12.47 -23.30
CA ASN A 560 -2.29 11.96 -22.45
C ASN A 560 -3.64 12.06 -23.18
N VAL A 561 -4.22 10.94 -23.54
CA VAL A 561 -5.49 10.85 -24.25
C VAL A 561 -6.58 10.39 -23.30
N TYR A 562 -7.61 11.22 -23.14
CA TYR A 562 -8.71 10.98 -22.19
C TYR A 562 -9.98 10.59 -22.90
N ASN A 563 -10.64 9.57 -22.39
CA ASN A 563 -11.99 9.24 -22.80
C ASN A 563 -13.00 10.23 -22.17
N CYS A 564 -13.75 10.96 -23.01
CA CYS A 564 -14.60 12.09 -22.60
C CYS A 564 -16.05 11.77 -22.24
N HIS A 565 -16.40 10.55 -21.88
CA HIS A 565 -17.70 10.32 -21.23
C HIS A 565 -17.97 11.26 -20.04
N TRP A 566 -16.94 11.90 -19.55
CA TRP A 566 -16.85 12.78 -18.39
C TRP A 566 -17.16 14.26 -18.65
N LYS A 567 -17.35 14.66 -19.92
CA LYS A 567 -17.64 16.07 -20.26
C LYS A 567 -19.03 16.53 -19.87
N LEU A 568 -19.93 15.59 -19.62
CA LEU A 568 -21.36 15.87 -19.48
C LEU A 568 -21.80 16.23 -18.06
N ASN A 569 -20.93 16.09 -17.08
CA ASN A 569 -21.25 16.49 -15.70
C ASN A 569 -20.09 17.29 -15.07
N PRO A 570 -20.08 18.62 -15.20
CA PRO A 570 -19.00 19.46 -14.66
C PRO A 570 -18.89 19.46 -13.12
N THR A 571 -19.89 18.93 -12.43
CA THR A 571 -19.93 18.87 -10.95
C THR A 571 -19.70 17.47 -10.39
N GLY A 572 -19.51 16.46 -11.26
CA GLY A 572 -19.42 15.06 -10.85
C GLY A 572 -18.00 14.52 -10.73
N TRP A 573 -17.92 13.22 -10.61
CA TRP A 573 -16.71 12.39 -10.52
C TRP A 573 -15.59 12.80 -11.47
N SER A 574 -15.95 13.19 -12.69
CA SER A 574 -15.04 13.62 -13.74
C SER A 574 -14.17 14.82 -13.35
N THR A 575 -14.77 15.83 -12.71
CA THR A 575 -14.03 17.04 -12.32
C THR A 575 -13.05 16.72 -11.22
N ALA A 576 -13.45 16.00 -10.19
CA ALA A 576 -12.57 15.57 -9.08
C ALA A 576 -11.40 14.73 -9.60
N TYR A 577 -11.68 13.79 -10.49
CA TYR A 577 -10.70 12.91 -11.09
C TYR A 577 -9.69 13.67 -11.96
N ARG A 578 -10.19 14.56 -12.81
CA ARG A 578 -9.39 15.44 -13.65
C ARG A 578 -8.46 16.32 -12.81
N LEU A 579 -8.99 16.94 -11.76
CA LEU A 579 -8.20 17.79 -10.88
C LEU A 579 -7.15 17.00 -10.08
N ARG A 580 -7.47 15.81 -9.60
CA ARG A 580 -6.52 14.99 -8.82
C ARG A 580 -5.32 14.51 -9.61
N TYR A 581 -5.54 14.07 -10.83
CA TYR A 581 -4.53 13.35 -11.59
C TYR A 581 -3.99 14.17 -12.75
N PHE A 582 -4.86 14.77 -13.54
CA PHE A 582 -4.47 15.39 -14.79
C PHE A 582 -3.71 16.71 -14.61
N THR A 583 -4.05 17.49 -13.60
CA THR A 583 -3.32 18.74 -13.31
C THR A 583 -1.88 18.52 -12.86
N LYS A 584 -1.53 17.30 -12.49
CA LYS A 584 -0.17 16.91 -12.09
C LYS A 584 0.66 16.39 -13.26
N LEU A 585 0.01 15.93 -14.33
CA LEU A 585 0.67 15.41 -15.51
C LEU A 585 1.23 16.55 -16.37
N GLN A 586 2.43 16.36 -16.83
CA GLN A 586 3.05 17.22 -17.85
C GLN A 586 2.73 16.68 -19.24
N GLY A 587 2.88 17.54 -20.25
CA GLY A 587 2.77 17.18 -21.65
C GLY A 587 1.47 17.60 -22.31
N GLU A 588 1.17 16.96 -23.43
CA GLU A 588 0.04 17.27 -24.30
C GLU A 588 -1.19 16.50 -23.85
N HIS A 589 -2.32 17.17 -23.84
CA HIS A 589 -3.59 16.61 -23.38
C HIS A 589 -4.61 16.59 -24.52
N TYR A 590 -5.21 15.43 -24.75
CA TYR A 590 -6.22 15.21 -25.77
C TYR A 590 -7.50 14.65 -25.18
N TYR A 591 -8.63 15.15 -25.64
CA TYR A 591 -9.96 14.68 -25.26
C TYR A 591 -10.61 13.95 -26.43
N TYR A 592 -10.99 12.70 -26.18
CA TYR A 592 -11.72 11.89 -27.13
C TYR A 592 -13.22 11.95 -26.81
N ASN A 593 -14.04 12.42 -27.77
CA ASN A 593 -15.49 12.49 -27.64
C ASN A 593 -16.12 11.20 -28.19
N MET A 594 -16.64 10.35 -27.34
CA MET A 594 -17.51 9.27 -27.80
C MET A 594 -18.85 9.87 -28.19
N SER A 595 -19.35 9.51 -29.39
CA SER A 595 -20.66 9.96 -29.93
C SER A 595 -21.79 9.51 -29.02
N SER A 596 -22.85 10.29 -28.96
CA SER A 596 -24.07 10.13 -28.16
C SER A 596 -24.86 8.82 -28.34
N SER A 597 -24.42 7.91 -29.19
CA SER A 597 -25.05 6.58 -29.37
C SER A 597 -24.77 5.61 -28.21
N ALA A 598 -23.93 6.00 -27.25
CA ALA A 598 -23.66 5.22 -26.04
C ALA A 598 -24.58 5.57 -24.85
N GLU A 599 -25.69 6.29 -25.09
CA GLU A 599 -26.62 6.71 -24.03
C GLU A 599 -27.28 5.56 -23.25
N ASN A 600 -27.13 4.32 -23.69
CA ASN A 600 -27.83 3.19 -23.07
C ASN A 600 -26.95 2.24 -22.27
N ASN A 601 -25.62 2.41 -22.18
CA ASN A 601 -24.76 1.53 -21.38
C ASN A 601 -23.78 2.31 -20.51
N TYR A 602 -24.31 2.88 -19.44
CA TYR A 602 -23.58 3.60 -18.40
C TYR A 602 -22.51 2.74 -17.68
N TYR A 603 -22.44 1.45 -17.93
CA TYR A 603 -21.60 0.47 -17.24
C TYR A 603 -20.77 -0.45 -18.16
N ASP A 604 -20.76 -0.25 -19.45
CA ASP A 604 -19.90 -1.09 -20.30
C ASP A 604 -18.49 -0.51 -20.42
N PHE A 605 -17.81 -0.50 -19.28
CA PHE A 605 -16.36 -0.26 -19.18
C PHE A 605 -15.58 -1.55 -19.46
N SER A 606 -16.20 -2.54 -20.08
CA SER A 606 -15.53 -3.78 -20.39
C SER A 606 -14.36 -3.49 -21.33
N SER A 607 -13.23 -4.15 -21.08
CA SER A 607 -12.08 -4.25 -21.98
C SER A 607 -12.47 -4.74 -23.40
N ASN A 608 -13.76 -4.98 -23.63
CA ASN A 608 -14.39 -5.46 -24.83
C ASN A 608 -15.04 -4.37 -25.67
N ALA A 609 -15.07 -3.09 -25.24
CA ALA A 609 -15.62 -2.02 -26.07
C ALA A 609 -14.88 -1.95 -27.41
N GLU A 610 -15.63 -2.01 -28.53
CA GLU A 610 -15.02 -2.09 -29.87
C GLU A 610 -14.04 -0.96 -30.17
N TRP A 611 -14.32 0.25 -29.69
CA TRP A 611 -13.44 1.39 -29.90
C TRP A 611 -12.06 1.24 -29.22
N ILE A 612 -12.01 0.63 -28.03
CA ILE A 612 -10.75 0.34 -27.33
C ILE A 612 -9.96 -0.72 -28.12
N LYS A 613 -10.64 -1.75 -28.60
CA LYS A 613 -10.02 -2.78 -29.43
C LYS A 613 -9.44 -2.21 -30.71
N GLU A 614 -10.18 -1.31 -31.36
CA GLU A 614 -9.71 -0.67 -32.57
C GLU A 614 -8.48 0.21 -32.32
N LEU A 615 -8.52 1.03 -31.27
CA LEU A 615 -7.39 1.86 -30.86
C LEU A 615 -6.19 1.02 -30.43
N ASN A 616 -6.37 0.03 -29.59
CA ASN A 616 -5.32 -0.89 -29.15
C ASN A 616 -4.68 -1.62 -30.33
N LYS A 617 -5.46 -2.02 -31.32
CA LYS A 617 -4.97 -2.66 -32.55
C LYS A 617 -3.98 -1.78 -33.30
N THR A 618 -4.23 -0.47 -33.34
CA THR A 618 -3.30 0.48 -34.02
C THR A 618 -1.96 0.61 -33.32
N MET A 619 -1.92 0.31 -32.00
CA MET A 619 -0.71 0.30 -31.17
C MET A 619 -0.09 -1.09 -31.02
N GLY A 620 -0.65 -2.11 -31.70
CA GLY A 620 -0.19 -3.50 -31.55
C GLY A 620 -0.50 -4.12 -30.18
N ILE A 621 -1.48 -3.59 -29.44
CA ILE A 621 -1.89 -4.08 -28.11
C ILE A 621 -3.03 -5.08 -28.28
N THR A 622 -2.85 -6.30 -27.79
CA THR A 622 -3.80 -7.40 -27.92
C THR A 622 -4.18 -8.06 -26.60
N LYS A 623 -3.37 -7.90 -25.57
CA LYS A 623 -3.51 -8.62 -24.28
C LYS A 623 -3.88 -7.70 -23.13
N SER A 624 -3.47 -6.43 -23.19
CA SER A 624 -3.67 -5.49 -22.10
C SER A 624 -4.96 -4.73 -22.20
N THR A 625 -5.60 -4.48 -21.06
CA THR A 625 -6.76 -3.60 -20.93
C THR A 625 -6.39 -2.13 -20.72
N GLU A 626 -5.15 -1.89 -20.27
CA GLU A 626 -4.59 -0.55 -20.09
C GLU A 626 -3.63 -0.27 -21.24
N ALA A 627 -3.71 0.91 -21.82
CA ALA A 627 -2.96 1.19 -23.03
C ALA A 627 -1.91 2.29 -22.82
N TYR A 628 -0.64 1.92 -22.97
CA TYR A 628 0.44 2.85 -23.23
C TYR A 628 1.26 2.39 -24.44
N CYS A 629 1.95 3.34 -25.05
CA CYS A 629 2.84 3.06 -26.17
C CYS A 629 4.02 4.03 -26.15
N ILE A 630 5.23 3.50 -26.41
CA ILE A 630 6.45 4.30 -26.62
C ILE A 630 6.82 4.24 -28.09
N VAL A 631 6.96 5.40 -28.69
CA VAL A 631 7.32 5.55 -30.10
C VAL A 631 8.66 6.27 -30.19
N SER A 632 9.57 5.72 -30.97
CA SER A 632 10.88 6.31 -31.25
C SER A 632 10.78 7.52 -32.17
N PRO A 633 11.81 8.39 -32.24
CA PRO A 633 11.80 9.58 -33.10
C PRO A 633 11.57 9.30 -34.61
N ASP A 634 11.88 8.09 -35.08
CA ASP A 634 11.63 7.63 -36.45
C ASP A 634 10.20 7.08 -36.66
N GLY A 635 9.36 7.10 -35.62
CA GLY A 635 7.95 6.73 -35.69
C GLY A 635 7.66 5.24 -35.48
N ARG A 636 8.63 4.46 -35.01
CA ARG A 636 8.44 3.02 -34.70
C ARG A 636 7.99 2.83 -33.27
N ILE A 637 7.03 1.93 -33.05
CA ILE A 637 6.68 1.45 -31.72
C ILE A 637 7.86 0.62 -31.17
N VAL A 638 8.44 1.07 -30.09
CA VAL A 638 9.57 0.38 -29.43
C VAL A 638 9.12 -0.40 -28.20
N ARG A 639 7.99 0.02 -27.60
CA ARG A 639 7.38 -0.69 -26.46
C ARG A 639 5.89 -0.32 -26.37
N ASN A 640 5.09 -1.25 -25.91
CA ASN A 640 3.68 -1.03 -25.58
C ASN A 640 3.25 -1.86 -24.37
N SER A 641 1.97 -1.77 -23.98
CA SER A 641 1.44 -2.49 -22.81
C SER A 641 1.60 -4.00 -22.89
N ASP A 642 1.58 -4.61 -24.09
CA ASP A 642 1.77 -6.05 -24.28
C ASP A 642 3.23 -6.50 -24.05
N SER A 643 4.16 -5.56 -24.00
CA SER A 643 5.57 -5.80 -23.68
C SER A 643 5.82 -5.97 -22.17
N ALA A 644 4.82 -5.67 -21.34
CA ALA A 644 4.91 -5.86 -19.90
C ALA A 644 4.98 -7.37 -19.56
N PRO A 645 5.70 -7.76 -18.53
CA PRO A 645 5.83 -9.16 -18.11
C PRO A 645 4.49 -9.85 -17.79
N ASN A 646 3.49 -9.08 -17.40
CA ASN A 646 2.13 -9.56 -17.14
C ASN A 646 1.08 -8.53 -17.61
N PRO A 647 0.89 -8.40 -18.94
CA PRO A 647 0.12 -7.30 -19.51
C PRO A 647 -1.39 -7.31 -19.13
N SER A 648 -1.94 -8.46 -18.74
CA SER A 648 -3.36 -8.59 -18.40
C SER A 648 -3.73 -8.16 -16.98
N ARG A 649 -2.75 -7.95 -16.09
CA ARG A 649 -3.05 -7.72 -14.66
C ARG A 649 -2.34 -6.54 -13.99
N TRP A 650 -1.11 -6.16 -14.42
CA TRP A 650 -0.28 -5.31 -13.60
C TRP A 650 0.69 -4.43 -14.39
N ILE A 651 0.21 -3.62 -15.35
CA ILE A 651 1.04 -2.69 -16.15
C ILE A 651 1.90 -1.76 -15.27
N HIS A 652 1.38 -1.36 -14.11
CA HIS A 652 2.16 -0.53 -13.18
C HIS A 652 3.44 -1.19 -12.67
N ARG A 653 3.60 -2.50 -12.83
CA ARG A 653 4.84 -3.22 -12.50
C ARG A 653 5.89 -3.15 -13.60
N ASP A 654 5.52 -2.63 -14.77
CA ASP A 654 6.44 -2.44 -15.89
C ASP A 654 7.23 -1.11 -15.83
N PHE A 655 7.22 -0.44 -14.69
CA PHE A 655 7.94 0.84 -14.52
C PHE A 655 9.40 0.76 -15.02
N LEU A 656 10.13 -0.28 -14.65
CA LEU A 656 11.53 -0.46 -15.02
C LEU A 656 11.71 -0.67 -16.52
N GLY A 657 10.84 -1.49 -17.13
CA GLY A 657 10.89 -1.72 -18.58
C GLY A 657 10.54 -0.47 -19.38
N ILE A 658 9.55 0.30 -18.94
CA ILE A 658 9.18 1.58 -19.55
C ILE A 658 10.34 2.57 -19.43
N ARG A 659 10.89 2.75 -18.26
CA ARG A 659 12.01 3.65 -17.99
C ARG A 659 13.22 3.32 -18.84
N HIS A 660 13.66 2.08 -18.82
CA HIS A 660 14.79 1.61 -19.61
C HIS A 660 14.59 1.92 -21.11
N CYS A 661 13.41 1.63 -21.64
CA CYS A 661 13.06 1.94 -23.02
C CYS A 661 13.14 3.44 -23.31
N LEU A 662 12.62 4.29 -22.43
CA LEU A 662 12.68 5.75 -22.58
C LEU A 662 14.11 6.27 -22.55
N LEU A 663 14.96 5.79 -21.63
CA LEU A 663 16.36 6.16 -21.53
C LEU A 663 17.17 5.78 -22.78
N GLN A 664 16.85 4.64 -23.39
CA GLN A 664 17.53 4.21 -24.64
C GLN A 664 17.02 4.96 -25.87
N THR A 665 15.79 5.43 -25.86
CA THR A 665 15.10 5.97 -27.05
C THR A 665 15.16 7.49 -27.10
N ALA A 666 15.07 8.15 -25.95
CA ALA A 666 15.01 9.61 -25.86
C ALA A 666 16.42 10.23 -25.85
N LYS A 667 16.53 11.39 -26.48
CA LYS A 667 17.75 12.20 -26.48
C LYS A 667 17.70 13.21 -25.32
N PRO A 668 18.84 13.70 -24.82
CA PRO A 668 18.84 14.87 -23.94
C PRO A 668 18.14 16.07 -24.60
N LYS A 669 17.39 16.85 -23.84
CA LYS A 669 16.85 18.10 -24.33
C LYS A 669 18.00 19.02 -24.74
N ILE A 670 17.94 19.52 -25.95
CA ILE A 670 18.87 20.58 -26.38
C ILE A 670 18.49 21.82 -25.59
N ALA A 671 19.41 22.31 -24.74
CA ALA A 671 19.23 23.60 -24.08
C ALA A 671 19.09 24.67 -25.15
N ASN A 672 17.90 25.19 -25.34
CA ASN A 672 17.71 26.38 -26.15
C ASN A 672 18.42 27.53 -25.42
N ASN A 673 19.62 27.86 -25.89
CA ASN A 673 20.34 29.07 -25.46
C ASN A 673 19.58 30.33 -25.84
#